data_e65957717c6472fa002887c0e35ff74b
#
_entry.id   e65957717c6472fa002887c0e35ff74b
#
_cell.length_a   1.000
_cell.length_b   1.000
_cell.length_c   1.000
_cell.angle_alpha   90.00
_cell.angle_beta   90.00
_cell.angle_gamma   90.00
#
_symmetry.space_group_name_H-M   'P 1'
#
loop_
_entity.id
_entity.type
_entity.pdbx_description
1 polymer ?
#
loop_
_entity_poly.entity_id
_entity_poly.type
_entity_poly.pdbx_seq_one_letter_code
_entity_poly.pdbx_strand_id
1 'polypeptide(L)'
;PEKEIPPKTAVEVGEQFPWSGGTIDTSITLPDVPETLRWSHKDNAGISARTYLKDWTGPWNAIKFHLYSHKATNSKFIITFSSSNPATEGMDYYSTMITLNFTGWKTFQLHLKELGVNRIPLGFDQITGVNFSASGWGNTPDPEAIVNITPIQLVYQPPVQGPRLTDEEFFSLINLDYPGLQNVKSAVENNDFALAKKEFVKHIKTREKPVWYFDWRKFNDPESRIKGYNTASADKVVNNLLSSCGIEHQFGEEIDWSINPTKLKYSEWTWQLSRHPFWQTLGRAYWATGDEKFAEAYVRQIRSWITSNPVPQNSSGNTVGSRWRTIETGIRMLGSWPASFYYFLGSPSFDDESIIMVVKSFHEHATHLRTHPQSNNWLCMEMNGLFHVATLFPEFKNSQEWGEYSAKRLYDEMEIQVYPDGAQVELAPGYHGVSLSNFMGTFNLAKVNEVDLPNDYVARLENMYGMYLNTASPQGHCPPLNDSGWTGARGVLKTASTLFPHRKDFLYFATMGKEGEPPAFTSTWMPYAGWYSMRSDWSPEGTYLHFEVGPFGAGHQHEDKLSFVIVAYGQRLLVEGGVYAYDSSQWRRYVLSARAHNIVRVDGLDQNRRSTRDYNLVTEPLKNTWITNKTFDYGVGRYDEGFGRDRALKVTHERAILFVKPNYWIVLDHFIPNDDKPHTYTSWFHYNTEKSAPVENLENAYVSAEPESPNLVIAPLNPKDLDATIILGQEEPEVQGWVPARGYECRPVATPTYTRTGDGQILEPWIFYPLQKDQANPIKAITQPEDGAYLISFVDGAQHLLKVKTDNEKIVSVNMTITDKDGNVSSAIVVE
;
A
#
# COMPACT_ATOMS: atom_id res chain seq x y z
N PRO A 1 -45.88 2.57 22.80
CA PRO A 1 -44.74 2.35 23.68
C PRO A 1 -43.94 1.19 23.11
N GLU A 2 -42.72 1.49 22.61
CA GLU A 2 -41.78 0.48 22.21
C GLU A 2 -41.49 -0.41 23.43
N LYS A 3 -41.55 -1.70 23.24
CA LYS A 3 -41.32 -2.67 24.29
C LYS A 3 -39.85 -2.55 24.69
N GLU A 4 -39.60 -2.06 25.91
CA GLU A 4 -38.24 -1.92 26.44
C GLU A 4 -37.57 -3.29 26.43
N ILE A 5 -36.47 -3.40 25.67
CA ILE A 5 -35.71 -4.64 25.58
C ILE A 5 -34.72 -4.68 26.74
N PRO A 6 -34.87 -5.58 27.71
CA PRO A 6 -34.01 -5.60 28.90
C PRO A 6 -32.57 -5.95 28.49
N PRO A 7 -31.58 -5.35 29.14
CA PRO A 7 -30.17 -5.74 29.00
C PRO A 7 -29.96 -7.22 29.35
N LYS A 8 -28.93 -7.82 28.72
CA LYS A 8 -28.50 -9.17 29.07
C LYS A 8 -26.99 -9.23 29.25
N THR A 9 -26.54 -9.76 30.37
CA THR A 9 -25.11 -9.88 30.61
C THR A 9 -24.50 -10.94 29.70
N ALA A 10 -23.49 -10.56 28.95
CA ALA A 10 -22.74 -11.43 28.05
C ALA A 10 -21.43 -11.93 28.68
N VAL A 11 -20.80 -11.07 29.48
CA VAL A 11 -19.57 -11.39 30.21
C VAL A 11 -19.73 -10.90 31.66
N GLU A 12 -19.64 -11.82 32.58
CA GLU A 12 -19.80 -11.56 34.02
C GLU A 12 -18.47 -11.19 34.68
N VAL A 13 -18.60 -10.53 35.83
CA VAL A 13 -17.49 -10.25 36.77
C VAL A 13 -17.91 -10.75 38.14
N GLY A 14 -17.02 -11.51 38.80
CA GLY A 14 -17.27 -12.06 40.12
C GLY A 14 -16.42 -13.30 40.38
N GLU A 15 -16.30 -13.75 41.63
CA GLU A 15 -15.51 -14.93 42.01
C GLU A 15 -15.93 -16.22 41.25
N GLN A 16 -17.21 -16.34 40.90
CA GLN A 16 -17.75 -17.51 40.19
C GLN A 16 -17.47 -17.46 38.66
N PHE A 17 -16.98 -16.35 38.17
CA PHE A 17 -16.71 -16.09 36.75
C PHE A 17 -15.23 -15.74 36.54
N PRO A 18 -14.34 -16.72 36.53
CA PRO A 18 -12.90 -16.48 36.60
C PRO A 18 -12.41 -15.78 35.31
N TRP A 19 -11.78 -14.66 35.50
CA TRP A 19 -10.96 -13.99 34.52
C TRP A 19 -9.50 -14.49 34.61
N SER A 20 -8.85 -14.62 33.48
CA SER A 20 -7.41 -14.81 33.43
C SER A 20 -6.73 -13.46 33.66
N GLY A 21 -6.26 -13.21 34.87
CA GLY A 21 -5.72 -11.92 35.28
C GLY A 21 -6.76 -10.94 35.83
N GLY A 22 -6.28 -9.90 36.51
CA GLY A 22 -7.12 -8.98 37.30
C GLY A 22 -7.54 -9.56 38.66
N THR A 23 -8.18 -8.72 39.46
CA THR A 23 -8.68 -9.08 40.82
C THR A 23 -10.08 -8.51 41.02
N ILE A 24 -10.93 -9.21 41.78
CA ILE A 24 -12.25 -8.69 42.13
C ILE A 24 -12.08 -7.53 43.15
N ASP A 25 -12.79 -6.45 42.91
CA ASP A 25 -12.80 -5.23 43.72
C ASP A 25 -14.23 -4.85 44.10
N THR A 26 -14.46 -4.75 45.38
CA THR A 26 -15.75 -4.35 45.99
C THR A 26 -15.73 -2.90 46.49
N SER A 27 -14.60 -2.21 46.32
CA SER A 27 -14.45 -0.81 46.78
C SER A 27 -14.77 0.21 45.71
N ILE A 28 -14.60 -0.14 44.42
CA ILE A 28 -14.95 0.69 43.26
C ILE A 28 -16.14 0.04 42.57
N THR A 29 -17.33 0.47 42.86
CA THR A 29 -18.60 -0.16 42.49
C THR A 29 -19.61 0.86 41.98
N LEU A 30 -20.68 0.38 41.36
CA LEU A 30 -21.88 1.16 41.00
C LEU A 30 -23.08 0.63 41.80
N PRO A 31 -24.16 1.39 41.97
CA PRO A 31 -25.33 0.97 42.78
C PRO A 31 -25.86 -0.43 42.45
N ASP A 32 -25.89 -0.78 41.15
CA ASP A 32 -26.39 -2.06 40.67
C ASP A 32 -25.27 -3.05 40.29
N VAL A 33 -24.01 -2.73 40.57
CA VAL A 33 -22.83 -3.55 40.26
C VAL A 33 -21.92 -3.63 41.48
N PRO A 34 -22.16 -4.62 42.39
CA PRO A 34 -21.47 -4.72 43.68
C PRO A 34 -20.00 -5.14 43.58
N GLU A 35 -19.61 -5.70 42.43
CA GLU A 35 -18.24 -6.18 42.18
C GLU A 35 -17.76 -5.71 40.78
N THR A 36 -16.50 -5.30 40.73
CA THR A 36 -15.81 -4.94 39.50
C THR A 36 -14.51 -5.72 39.33
N LEU A 37 -14.02 -5.85 38.12
CA LEU A 37 -12.72 -6.42 37.83
C LEU A 37 -11.67 -5.32 37.82
N ARG A 38 -10.77 -5.31 38.79
CA ARG A 38 -9.62 -4.42 38.86
C ARG A 38 -8.48 -4.99 37.99
N TRP A 39 -8.02 -4.21 37.05
CA TRP A 39 -6.92 -4.55 36.14
C TRP A 39 -5.84 -3.47 36.18
N SER A 40 -4.58 -3.89 36.50
CA SER A 40 -3.39 -3.05 36.44
C SER A 40 -2.53 -3.51 35.27
N HIS A 41 -2.17 -2.60 34.38
CA HIS A 41 -1.30 -2.91 33.23
C HIS A 41 0.12 -3.29 33.68
N LYS A 42 0.55 -2.88 34.89
CA LYS A 42 1.82 -3.27 35.46
C LYS A 42 1.87 -4.76 35.82
N ASP A 43 0.75 -5.27 36.35
CA ASP A 43 0.69 -6.65 36.85
C ASP A 43 0.40 -7.65 35.72
N ASN A 44 -0.43 -7.24 34.78
CA ASN A 44 -0.83 -8.07 33.64
C ASN A 44 -0.97 -7.21 32.37
N ALA A 45 -0.22 -7.53 31.30
CA ALA A 45 -0.37 -6.87 30.01
C ALA A 45 -1.74 -7.15 29.33
N GLY A 46 -2.42 -8.21 29.75
CA GLY A 46 -3.75 -8.55 29.25
C GLY A 46 -4.54 -9.39 30.24
N ILE A 47 -5.86 -9.32 30.10
CA ILE A 47 -6.83 -10.11 30.87
C ILE A 47 -7.87 -10.69 29.91
N SER A 48 -8.43 -11.85 30.23
CA SER A 48 -9.42 -12.50 29.38
C SER A 48 -10.47 -13.29 30.14
N ALA A 49 -11.65 -13.43 29.55
CA ALA A 49 -12.71 -14.30 30.04
C ALA A 49 -13.42 -15.02 28.90
N ARG A 50 -14.03 -16.15 29.21
CA ARG A 50 -15.00 -16.81 28.31
C ARG A 50 -16.35 -16.11 28.41
N THR A 51 -17.06 -16.03 27.31
CA THR A 51 -18.47 -15.63 27.36
C THR A 51 -19.36 -16.84 27.62
N TYR A 52 -20.34 -16.67 28.48
CA TYR A 52 -21.37 -17.68 28.74
C TYR A 52 -22.52 -17.59 27.76
N LEU A 53 -22.72 -16.41 27.20
CA LEU A 53 -23.67 -16.16 26.14
C LEU A 53 -22.90 -16.13 24.80
N LYS A 54 -23.09 -17.18 23.99
CA LYS A 54 -22.39 -17.26 22.70
C LYS A 54 -23.09 -16.45 21.62
N ASP A 55 -24.40 -16.51 21.54
CA ASP A 55 -25.20 -15.79 20.56
C ASP A 55 -25.54 -14.37 21.05
N TRP A 56 -24.93 -13.40 20.36
CA TRP A 56 -25.13 -11.97 20.63
C TRP A 56 -26.09 -11.34 19.63
N THR A 57 -26.77 -12.12 18.78
CA THR A 57 -27.63 -11.63 17.70
C THR A 57 -29.09 -11.43 18.09
N GLY A 58 -29.48 -11.71 19.34
CA GLY A 58 -30.85 -11.53 19.82
C GLY A 58 -31.40 -10.13 19.51
N PRO A 59 -32.34 -9.62 20.27
CA PRO A 59 -32.90 -8.30 20.04
C PRO A 59 -31.90 -7.17 20.33
N TRP A 60 -30.72 -7.49 20.82
CA TRP A 60 -29.64 -6.55 21.14
C TRP A 60 -28.78 -6.27 19.92
N ASN A 61 -28.21 -5.08 19.87
CA ASN A 61 -27.34 -4.66 18.77
C ASN A 61 -26.12 -3.86 19.25
N ALA A 62 -25.94 -3.72 20.56
CA ALA A 62 -24.82 -3.01 21.16
C ALA A 62 -24.31 -3.71 22.42
N ILE A 63 -23.03 -3.49 22.76
CA ILE A 63 -22.46 -3.82 24.07
C ILE A 63 -22.42 -2.57 24.93
N LYS A 64 -22.60 -2.76 26.25
CA LYS A 64 -22.49 -1.70 27.25
C LYS A 64 -21.69 -2.18 28.44
N PHE A 65 -20.73 -1.38 28.89
CA PHE A 65 -19.98 -1.59 30.12
C PHE A 65 -19.55 -0.25 30.70
N HIS A 66 -19.18 -0.24 31.98
CA HIS A 66 -18.64 0.93 32.63
C HIS A 66 -17.18 0.65 32.99
N LEU A 67 -16.35 1.66 32.87
CA LEU A 67 -14.93 1.59 33.18
C LEU A 67 -14.55 2.74 34.09
N TYR A 68 -13.97 2.42 35.21
CA TYR A 68 -13.41 3.41 36.11
C TYR A 68 -11.90 3.48 35.87
N SER A 69 -11.41 4.64 35.50
CA SER A 69 -9.96 4.89 35.37
C SER A 69 -9.45 5.62 36.61
N HIS A 70 -8.43 5.04 37.26
CA HIS A 70 -7.82 5.66 38.44
C HIS A 70 -7.03 6.93 38.07
N LYS A 71 -6.52 7.00 36.85
CA LYS A 71 -5.73 8.14 36.35
C LYS A 71 -5.89 8.28 34.82
N ALA A 72 -5.97 9.51 34.34
CA ALA A 72 -5.90 9.81 32.91
C ALA A 72 -4.45 9.67 32.40
N THR A 73 -4.05 8.50 31.97
CA THR A 73 -2.68 8.19 31.50
C THR A 73 -2.49 8.43 30.01
N ASN A 74 -3.58 8.60 29.25
CA ASN A 74 -3.61 8.59 27.79
C ASN A 74 -3.11 7.30 27.13
N SER A 75 -2.85 6.26 27.92
CA SER A 75 -2.52 4.94 27.39
C SER A 75 -3.72 4.28 26.72
N LYS A 76 -3.45 3.30 25.85
CA LYS A 76 -4.48 2.62 25.06
C LYS A 76 -4.47 1.13 25.36
N PHE A 77 -5.64 0.52 25.28
CA PHE A 77 -5.77 -0.93 25.27
C PHE A 77 -6.85 -1.39 24.30
N ILE A 78 -6.71 -2.63 23.81
CA ILE A 78 -7.61 -3.24 22.86
C ILE A 78 -8.56 -4.18 23.58
N ILE A 79 -9.83 -4.17 23.20
CA ILE A 79 -10.80 -5.19 23.57
C ILE A 79 -11.08 -6.02 22.33
N THR A 80 -10.93 -7.34 22.43
CA THR A 80 -11.25 -8.27 21.35
C THR A 80 -12.35 -9.23 21.77
N PHE A 81 -13.25 -9.54 20.83
CA PHE A 81 -14.34 -10.51 20.99
C PHE A 81 -14.09 -11.64 20.01
N SER A 82 -13.67 -12.79 20.53
CA SER A 82 -13.23 -13.94 19.72
C SER A 82 -14.40 -14.63 19.03
N SER A 83 -14.29 -14.84 17.72
CA SER A 83 -15.23 -15.57 16.89
C SER A 83 -14.44 -16.34 15.83
N SER A 84 -13.61 -17.29 16.29
CA SER A 84 -12.62 -17.96 15.47
C SER A 84 -13.24 -18.83 14.40
N ASN A 85 -12.76 -18.70 13.17
CA ASN A 85 -13.17 -19.49 12.03
C ASN A 85 -12.18 -20.65 11.81
N PRO A 86 -12.62 -21.91 11.88
CA PRO A 86 -11.73 -23.05 11.70
C PRO A 86 -11.14 -23.18 10.30
N ALA A 87 -11.67 -22.43 9.32
CA ALA A 87 -11.12 -22.39 7.96
C ALA A 87 -9.93 -21.44 7.79
N THR A 88 -9.57 -20.69 8.85
CA THR A 88 -8.45 -19.76 8.86
C THR A 88 -7.40 -20.14 9.90
N GLU A 89 -6.13 -19.85 9.62
CA GLU A 89 -5.08 -19.99 10.63
C GLU A 89 -5.10 -18.79 11.57
N GLY A 90 -5.08 -19.02 12.90
CA GLY A 90 -5.01 -18.00 13.94
C GLY A 90 -6.39 -17.54 14.42
N MET A 91 -6.42 -16.45 15.18
CA MET A 91 -7.65 -15.96 15.80
C MET A 91 -8.38 -14.97 14.92
N ASP A 92 -9.70 -15.16 14.77
CA ASP A 92 -10.60 -14.22 14.14
C ASP A 92 -11.47 -13.57 15.22
N TYR A 93 -11.63 -12.23 15.15
CA TYR A 93 -12.27 -11.51 16.23
C TYR A 93 -12.82 -10.16 15.79
N TYR A 94 -13.77 -9.66 16.56
CA TYR A 94 -14.16 -8.25 16.52
C TYR A 94 -13.36 -7.46 17.56
N SER A 95 -13.13 -6.17 17.36
CA SER A 95 -12.33 -5.38 18.28
C SER A 95 -12.77 -3.94 18.41
N THR A 96 -12.34 -3.33 19.51
CA THR A 96 -12.35 -1.88 19.72
C THR A 96 -11.14 -1.48 20.54
N MET A 97 -10.76 -0.20 20.52
CA MET A 97 -9.67 0.35 21.29
C MET A 97 -10.18 1.43 22.23
N ILE A 98 -9.74 1.39 23.46
CA ILE A 98 -10.07 2.38 24.50
C ILE A 98 -8.83 3.19 24.83
N THR A 99 -8.98 4.50 24.93
CA THR A 99 -7.96 5.43 25.42
C THR A 99 -8.32 5.92 26.81
N LEU A 100 -7.37 5.80 27.76
CA LEU A 100 -7.55 6.23 29.14
C LEU A 100 -7.28 7.73 29.32
N ASN A 101 -8.04 8.56 28.65
CA ASN A 101 -7.95 10.03 28.70
C ASN A 101 -8.90 10.68 29.72
N PHE A 102 -9.36 9.91 30.71
CA PHE A 102 -10.28 10.32 31.74
C PHE A 102 -9.92 9.71 33.08
N THR A 103 -10.42 10.29 34.17
CA THR A 103 -10.38 9.76 35.54
C THR A 103 -11.81 9.60 36.06
N GLY A 104 -12.04 8.53 36.83
CA GLY A 104 -13.39 8.20 37.32
C GLY A 104 -14.17 7.32 36.35
N TRP A 105 -15.48 7.26 36.53
CA TRP A 105 -16.37 6.42 35.74
C TRP A 105 -16.65 7.00 34.36
N LYS A 106 -16.57 6.13 33.34
CA LYS A 106 -17.06 6.40 31.99
C LYS A 106 -17.86 5.20 31.48
N THR A 107 -19.01 5.48 30.87
CA THR A 107 -19.82 4.44 30.21
C THR A 107 -19.40 4.30 28.77
N PHE A 108 -19.21 3.08 28.35
CA PHE A 108 -19.00 2.71 26.93
C PHE A 108 -20.22 1.94 26.46
N GLN A 109 -20.84 2.42 25.40
CA GLN A 109 -21.91 1.74 24.70
C GLN A 109 -21.58 1.77 23.21
N LEU A 110 -21.30 0.58 22.65
CA LEU A 110 -20.74 0.42 21.31
C LEU A 110 -21.69 -0.46 20.50
N HIS A 111 -22.18 0.07 19.39
CA HIS A 111 -22.97 -0.73 18.48
C HIS A 111 -22.12 -1.87 17.88
N LEU A 112 -22.65 -3.09 17.79
CA LEU A 112 -21.89 -4.24 17.26
C LEU A 112 -21.33 -3.99 15.85
N LYS A 113 -22.04 -3.23 15.02
CA LYS A 113 -21.59 -2.83 13.69
C LYS A 113 -20.41 -1.82 13.69
N GLU A 114 -20.14 -1.18 14.82
CA GLU A 114 -19.02 -0.24 14.98
C GLU A 114 -17.72 -0.94 15.41
N LEU A 115 -17.80 -2.22 15.77
CA LEU A 115 -16.61 -3.01 16.11
C LEU A 115 -15.78 -3.32 14.86
N GLY A 116 -14.48 -3.21 14.98
CA GLY A 116 -13.54 -3.58 13.93
C GLY A 116 -13.61 -5.08 13.65
N VAL A 117 -13.56 -5.45 12.37
CA VAL A 117 -13.54 -6.86 11.93
C VAL A 117 -12.11 -7.24 11.61
N ASN A 118 -11.58 -8.24 12.30
CA ASN A 118 -10.20 -8.69 12.12
C ASN A 118 -10.19 -10.12 11.60
N ARG A 119 -9.57 -10.30 10.44
CA ARG A 119 -9.60 -11.53 9.64
C ARG A 119 -11.04 -11.89 9.21
N ILE A 120 -11.49 -13.12 9.44
CA ILE A 120 -12.79 -13.65 8.97
C ILE A 120 -13.55 -14.27 10.15
N PRO A 121 -14.03 -13.47 11.13
CA PRO A 121 -14.82 -14.01 12.23
C PRO A 121 -16.13 -14.62 11.72
N LEU A 122 -16.58 -15.68 12.38
CA LEU A 122 -17.80 -16.41 12.02
C LEU A 122 -19.07 -15.56 12.14
N GLY A 123 -19.15 -14.73 13.19
CA GLY A 123 -20.31 -13.88 13.45
C GLY A 123 -20.51 -13.60 14.93
N PHE A 124 -21.43 -12.67 15.23
CA PHE A 124 -21.81 -12.35 16.61
C PHE A 124 -22.66 -13.45 17.27
N ASP A 125 -23.12 -14.42 16.53
CA ASP A 125 -23.77 -15.64 17.00
C ASP A 125 -22.76 -16.70 17.50
N GLN A 126 -21.45 -16.46 17.29
CA GLN A 126 -20.36 -17.42 17.59
C GLN A 126 -19.26 -16.78 18.46
N ILE A 127 -19.62 -15.88 19.38
CA ILE A 127 -18.63 -15.28 20.28
C ILE A 127 -18.23 -16.28 21.37
N THR A 128 -16.95 -16.48 21.55
CA THR A 128 -16.40 -17.49 22.50
C THR A 128 -15.73 -16.87 23.73
N GLY A 129 -15.27 -15.63 23.63
CA GLY A 129 -14.58 -14.95 24.75
C GLY A 129 -14.29 -13.50 24.46
N VAL A 130 -13.83 -12.82 25.51
CA VAL A 130 -13.34 -11.43 25.48
C VAL A 130 -11.91 -11.38 26.00
N ASN A 131 -11.10 -10.53 25.40
CA ASN A 131 -9.75 -10.25 25.87
C ASN A 131 -9.49 -8.75 25.86
N PHE A 132 -8.91 -8.23 26.93
CA PHE A 132 -8.43 -6.87 27.06
C PHE A 132 -6.90 -6.92 27.02
N SER A 133 -6.26 -6.18 26.14
CA SER A 133 -4.81 -6.18 25.97
C SER A 133 -4.25 -4.77 25.90
N ALA A 134 -3.33 -4.46 26.82
CA ALA A 134 -2.56 -3.23 26.81
C ALA A 134 -1.31 -3.32 25.91
N SER A 135 -1.03 -4.51 25.36
CA SER A 135 0.08 -4.76 24.42
C SER A 135 -0.43 -5.16 23.05
N GLY A 136 0.41 -4.99 22.04
CA GLY A 136 0.06 -5.29 20.64
C GLY A 136 -0.53 -4.08 19.90
N TRP A 137 -0.57 -4.16 18.57
CA TRP A 137 -1.00 -3.08 17.67
C TRP A 137 -0.27 -1.75 17.93
N GLY A 138 1.01 -1.81 18.29
CA GLY A 138 1.83 -0.63 18.63
C GLY A 138 1.61 -0.08 20.04
N ASN A 139 0.77 -0.71 20.87
CA ASN A 139 0.59 -0.31 22.26
C ASN A 139 1.57 -1.01 23.17
N THR A 140 1.99 -0.31 24.21
CA THR A 140 2.78 -0.84 25.31
C THR A 140 2.04 -0.63 26.63
N PRO A 141 2.09 -1.60 27.57
CA PRO A 141 1.47 -1.45 28.89
C PRO A 141 2.05 -0.23 29.62
N ASP A 142 1.16 0.61 30.15
CA ASP A 142 1.54 1.73 31.01
C ASP A 142 1.45 1.30 32.47
N PRO A 143 2.53 1.31 33.23
CA PRO A 143 2.53 0.83 34.63
C PRO A 143 1.65 1.66 35.59
N GLU A 144 1.27 2.87 35.19
CA GLU A 144 0.38 3.71 35.98
C GLU A 144 -1.11 3.51 35.64
N ALA A 145 -1.42 2.78 34.56
CA ALA A 145 -2.78 2.53 34.15
C ALA A 145 -3.42 1.43 35.00
N ILE A 146 -4.46 1.82 35.75
CA ILE A 146 -5.29 0.93 36.56
C ILE A 146 -6.75 1.26 36.25
N VAL A 147 -7.54 0.22 35.98
CA VAL A 147 -8.97 0.35 35.67
C VAL A 147 -9.80 -0.66 36.44
N ASN A 148 -11.06 -0.31 36.74
CA ASN A 148 -12.07 -1.25 37.15
C ASN A 148 -13.13 -1.39 36.09
N ILE A 149 -13.53 -2.61 35.77
CA ILE A 149 -14.42 -2.97 34.67
C ILE A 149 -15.67 -3.63 35.24
N THR A 150 -16.84 -3.19 34.77
CA THR A 150 -18.11 -3.84 35.11
C THR A 150 -18.40 -5.01 34.15
N PRO A 151 -19.38 -5.89 34.45
CA PRO A 151 -19.88 -6.85 33.48
C PRO A 151 -20.19 -6.20 32.13
N ILE A 152 -19.99 -6.95 31.04
CA ILE A 152 -20.34 -6.53 29.68
C ILE A 152 -21.76 -6.97 29.40
N GLN A 153 -22.64 -6.01 29.12
CA GLN A 153 -24.05 -6.25 28.81
C GLN A 153 -24.32 -6.09 27.33
N LEU A 154 -25.20 -6.88 26.78
CA LEU A 154 -25.87 -6.63 25.51
C LEU A 154 -27.08 -5.75 25.77
N VAL A 155 -27.20 -4.70 24.99
CA VAL A 155 -28.30 -3.71 25.09
C VAL A 155 -28.88 -3.44 23.69
N TYR A 156 -30.13 -3.07 23.65
CA TYR A 156 -30.70 -2.49 22.44
C TYR A 156 -30.36 -1.00 22.41
N GLN A 157 -29.75 -0.58 21.34
CA GLN A 157 -29.50 0.82 21.04
C GLN A 157 -30.30 1.17 19.79
N PRO A 158 -31.24 2.13 19.89
CA PRO A 158 -31.93 2.61 18.69
C PRO A 158 -30.94 2.98 17.61
N PRO A 159 -31.21 2.68 16.33
CA PRO A 159 -30.33 3.04 15.24
C PRO A 159 -30.09 4.56 15.26
N VAL A 160 -28.84 4.95 15.46
CA VAL A 160 -28.45 6.35 15.31
C VAL A 160 -28.29 6.60 13.82
N GLN A 161 -29.00 7.60 13.32
CA GLN A 161 -28.84 8.04 11.95
C GLN A 161 -27.80 9.15 11.87
N GLY A 162 -27.02 9.12 10.80
CA GLY A 162 -26.12 10.23 10.49
C GLY A 162 -26.81 11.31 9.64
N PRO A 163 -26.27 12.52 9.58
CA PRO A 163 -25.15 12.98 10.41
C PRO A 163 -25.57 13.10 11.89
N ARG A 164 -24.61 12.94 12.81
CA ARG A 164 -24.90 13.06 14.24
C ARG A 164 -25.14 14.51 14.67
N LEU A 165 -24.56 15.48 13.96
CA LEU A 165 -24.69 16.90 14.25
C LEU A 165 -26.12 17.34 14.04
N THR A 166 -26.78 17.83 15.12
CA THR A 166 -28.04 18.59 15.05
C THR A 166 -27.83 19.89 14.29
N ASP A 167 -28.90 20.62 13.96
CA ASP A 167 -28.76 21.93 13.33
C ASP A 167 -28.11 22.94 14.29
N GLU A 168 -28.48 22.93 15.56
CA GLU A 168 -27.89 23.80 16.59
C GLU A 168 -26.39 23.51 16.77
N GLU A 169 -25.99 22.23 16.93
CA GLU A 169 -24.59 21.84 17.03
C GLU A 169 -23.81 22.26 15.79
N PHE A 170 -24.35 22.02 14.60
CA PHE A 170 -23.72 22.40 13.35
C PHE A 170 -23.42 23.89 13.28
N PHE A 171 -24.42 24.76 13.53
CA PHE A 171 -24.20 26.20 13.48
C PHE A 171 -23.30 26.68 14.62
N SER A 172 -23.22 25.99 15.75
CA SER A 172 -22.25 26.30 16.80
C SER A 172 -20.80 26.09 16.35
N LEU A 173 -20.54 25.26 15.32
CA LEU A 173 -19.23 24.96 14.73
C LEU A 173 -18.89 25.90 13.56
N ILE A 174 -19.82 26.70 13.09
CA ILE A 174 -19.60 27.70 12.03
C ILE A 174 -19.06 29.00 12.64
N ASN A 175 -18.05 29.58 12.01
CA ASN A 175 -17.60 30.93 12.29
C ASN A 175 -18.63 31.92 11.68
N LEU A 176 -19.63 32.31 12.46
CA LEU A 176 -20.72 33.20 12.02
C LEU A 176 -20.23 34.62 11.66
N ASP A 177 -18.99 34.97 12.01
CA ASP A 177 -18.37 36.24 11.61
C ASP A 177 -17.61 36.14 10.29
N TYR A 178 -17.59 34.94 9.66
CA TYR A 178 -16.99 34.75 8.34
C TYR A 178 -17.68 35.64 7.28
N PRO A 179 -16.96 36.30 6.38
CA PRO A 179 -17.53 37.17 5.36
C PRO A 179 -18.67 36.50 4.56
N GLY A 180 -19.81 37.17 4.45
CA GLY A 180 -20.97 36.65 3.73
C GLY A 180 -21.96 35.85 4.57
N LEU A 181 -21.69 35.61 5.87
CA LEU A 181 -22.59 34.89 6.77
C LEU A 181 -23.48 35.75 7.67
N GLN A 182 -23.63 37.06 7.39
CA GLN A 182 -24.40 37.98 8.22
C GLN A 182 -25.86 37.55 8.38
N ASN A 183 -26.52 37.08 7.32
CA ASN A 183 -27.88 36.56 7.36
C ASN A 183 -27.99 35.26 8.15
N VAL A 184 -26.97 34.37 7.98
CA VAL A 184 -26.91 33.13 8.76
C VAL A 184 -26.79 33.43 10.24
N LYS A 185 -25.89 34.36 10.62
CA LYS A 185 -25.70 34.80 11.99
C LYS A 185 -27.00 35.31 12.60
N SER A 186 -27.70 36.22 11.90
CA SER A 186 -28.99 36.75 12.36
C SER A 186 -30.06 35.67 12.56
N ALA A 187 -30.11 34.67 11.64
CA ALA A 187 -31.05 33.56 11.75
C ALA A 187 -30.74 32.67 12.96
N VAL A 188 -29.44 32.36 13.18
CA VAL A 188 -29.02 31.58 14.35
C VAL A 188 -29.27 32.28 15.67
N GLU A 189 -29.01 33.58 15.78
CA GLU A 189 -29.28 34.38 16.95
C GLU A 189 -30.77 34.42 17.32
N ASN A 190 -31.62 34.25 16.31
CA ASN A 190 -33.06 34.13 16.48
C ASN A 190 -33.57 32.70 16.64
N ASN A 191 -32.68 31.69 16.73
CA ASN A 191 -32.99 30.27 16.75
C ASN A 191 -33.82 29.79 15.54
N ASP A 192 -33.77 30.49 14.40
CA ASP A 192 -34.40 30.08 13.14
C ASP A 192 -33.41 29.27 12.30
N PHE A 193 -33.24 27.99 12.68
CA PHE A 193 -32.33 27.11 11.98
C PHE A 193 -32.78 26.74 10.57
N ALA A 194 -34.07 26.84 10.26
CA ALA A 194 -34.59 26.64 8.92
C ALA A 194 -34.11 27.75 7.98
N LEU A 195 -34.21 28.99 8.40
CA LEU A 195 -33.69 30.15 7.68
C LEU A 195 -32.15 30.11 7.63
N ALA A 196 -31.50 29.76 8.75
CA ALA A 196 -30.03 29.64 8.81
C ALA A 196 -29.48 28.65 7.77
N LYS A 197 -30.09 27.47 7.60
CA LYS A 197 -29.73 26.49 6.58
C LYS A 197 -29.87 27.08 5.16
N LYS A 198 -30.98 27.69 4.87
CA LYS A 198 -31.26 28.32 3.57
C LYS A 198 -30.23 29.39 3.21
N GLU A 199 -29.94 30.31 4.13
CA GLU A 199 -28.97 31.39 3.92
C GLU A 199 -27.53 30.85 3.85
N PHE A 200 -27.21 29.78 4.58
CA PHE A 200 -25.92 29.12 4.49
C PHE A 200 -25.71 28.44 3.13
N VAL A 201 -26.71 27.71 2.63
CA VAL A 201 -26.64 27.10 1.28
C VAL A 201 -26.55 28.17 0.20
N LYS A 202 -27.30 29.28 0.35
CA LYS A 202 -27.16 30.42 -0.57
C LYS A 202 -25.74 30.98 -0.56
N HIS A 203 -25.10 31.13 0.62
CA HIS A 203 -23.71 31.55 0.73
C HIS A 203 -22.81 30.59 0.00
N ILE A 204 -22.90 29.27 0.23
CA ILE A 204 -22.10 28.25 -0.45
C ILE A 204 -22.25 28.35 -1.99
N LYS A 205 -23.44 28.58 -2.50
CA LYS A 205 -23.74 28.71 -3.93
C LYS A 205 -23.27 30.04 -4.54
N THR A 206 -23.08 31.10 -3.74
CA THR A 206 -22.74 32.44 -4.24
C THR A 206 -21.31 32.88 -3.96
N ARG A 207 -20.62 32.25 -3.01
CA ARG A 207 -19.23 32.58 -2.70
C ARG A 207 -18.30 32.36 -3.90
N GLU A 208 -17.31 33.22 -4.10
CA GLU A 208 -16.34 33.11 -5.19
C GLU A 208 -15.22 32.13 -4.86
N LYS A 209 -14.77 32.12 -3.61
CA LYS A 209 -13.78 31.17 -3.09
C LYS A 209 -14.35 30.48 -1.83
N PRO A 210 -13.87 29.28 -1.51
CA PRO A 210 -12.88 28.47 -2.25
C PRO A 210 -13.45 27.87 -3.54
N VAL A 211 -12.56 27.43 -4.43
CA VAL A 211 -12.92 26.79 -5.69
C VAL A 211 -12.42 25.34 -5.73
N TRP A 212 -13.11 24.52 -6.48
CA TRP A 212 -12.64 23.21 -6.89
C TRP A 212 -11.82 23.31 -8.18
N TYR A 213 -11.30 22.20 -8.72
CA TYR A 213 -10.51 22.16 -9.96
C TYR A 213 -11.28 22.53 -11.22
N PHE A 214 -12.60 22.71 -11.12
CA PHE A 214 -13.45 23.24 -12.17
C PHE A 214 -14.50 24.18 -11.57
N ASP A 215 -15.00 25.10 -12.38
CA ASP A 215 -16.06 26.03 -11.95
C ASP A 215 -17.44 25.43 -12.23
N TRP A 216 -18.10 24.94 -11.19
CA TRP A 216 -19.41 24.32 -11.28
C TRP A 216 -20.50 25.26 -11.83
N ARG A 217 -20.33 26.59 -11.75
CA ARG A 217 -21.29 27.58 -12.25
C ARG A 217 -21.32 27.60 -13.79
N LYS A 218 -20.28 27.08 -14.42
CA LYS A 218 -20.21 26.91 -15.89
C LYS A 218 -21.01 25.72 -16.42
N PHE A 219 -21.67 24.99 -15.56
CA PHE A 219 -22.46 23.81 -15.95
C PHE A 219 -23.48 24.12 -17.06
N ASN A 220 -24.13 25.30 -17.01
CA ASN A 220 -25.11 25.73 -18.02
C ASN A 220 -24.49 26.26 -19.32
N ASP A 221 -23.16 26.43 -19.37
CA ASP A 221 -22.46 26.77 -20.60
C ASP A 221 -22.21 25.51 -21.45
N PRO A 222 -22.81 25.40 -22.66
CA PRO A 222 -22.64 24.24 -23.54
C PRO A 222 -21.18 23.94 -23.90
N GLU A 223 -20.33 24.98 -23.97
CA GLU A 223 -18.90 24.81 -24.28
C GLU A 223 -18.10 24.21 -23.10
N SER A 224 -18.62 24.32 -21.87
CA SER A 224 -18.04 23.71 -20.66
C SER A 224 -18.44 22.26 -20.47
N ARG A 225 -19.35 21.72 -21.28
CA ARG A 225 -19.80 20.33 -21.17
C ARG A 225 -18.75 19.35 -21.65
N ILE A 226 -18.70 18.20 -21.00
CA ILE A 226 -17.81 17.09 -21.41
C ILE A 226 -18.35 16.48 -22.70
N LYS A 227 -17.64 16.70 -23.82
CA LYS A 227 -18.06 16.20 -25.14
C LYS A 227 -17.68 14.71 -25.29
N GLY A 228 -18.59 13.92 -25.88
CA GLY A 228 -18.33 12.51 -26.22
C GLY A 228 -18.22 11.55 -25.03
N TYR A 229 -18.74 11.91 -23.88
CA TYR A 229 -18.72 11.05 -22.71
C TYR A 229 -19.68 9.86 -22.85
N ASN A 230 -19.18 8.64 -22.61
CA ASN A 230 -20.00 7.43 -22.60
C ASN A 230 -20.63 7.24 -21.19
N THR A 231 -21.96 7.31 -21.13
CA THR A 231 -22.72 7.22 -19.86
C THR A 231 -22.96 5.79 -19.37
N ALA A 232 -22.60 4.75 -20.12
CA ALA A 232 -22.94 3.36 -19.79
C ALA A 232 -22.51 2.95 -18.34
N SER A 233 -21.34 3.39 -17.91
CA SER A 233 -20.90 3.14 -16.53
C SER A 233 -21.71 3.92 -15.49
N ALA A 234 -22.12 5.14 -15.81
CA ALA A 234 -22.97 5.95 -14.93
C ALA A 234 -24.38 5.37 -14.83
N ASP A 235 -24.92 4.86 -15.95
CA ASP A 235 -26.24 4.21 -16.00
C ASP A 235 -26.27 2.94 -15.12
N LYS A 236 -25.17 2.20 -15.04
CA LYS A 236 -25.02 1.10 -14.08
C LYS A 236 -25.15 1.61 -12.63
N VAL A 237 -24.44 2.69 -12.30
CA VAL A 237 -24.48 3.31 -10.95
C VAL A 237 -25.86 3.84 -10.60
N VAL A 238 -26.58 4.47 -11.55
CA VAL A 238 -28.00 4.89 -11.39
C VAL A 238 -28.86 3.73 -10.91
N ASN A 239 -28.63 2.53 -11.47
CA ASN A 239 -29.36 1.30 -11.17
C ASN A 239 -28.76 0.52 -9.98
N ASN A 240 -27.89 1.12 -9.18
CA ASN A 240 -27.21 0.51 -8.05
C ASN A 240 -26.39 -0.75 -8.41
N LEU A 241 -25.90 -0.86 -9.65
CA LEU A 241 -24.88 -1.84 -10.02
C LEU A 241 -23.51 -1.20 -9.78
N LEU A 242 -22.89 -1.51 -8.63
CA LEU A 242 -21.66 -0.89 -8.19
C LEU A 242 -20.48 -1.85 -8.32
N SER A 243 -19.32 -1.30 -8.66
CA SER A 243 -18.07 -2.06 -8.79
C SER A 243 -17.05 -1.64 -7.75
N SER A 244 -16.39 -2.61 -7.15
CA SER A 244 -15.24 -2.43 -6.27
C SER A 244 -14.22 -3.52 -6.54
N CYS A 245 -12.93 -3.21 -6.55
CA CYS A 245 -11.85 -4.16 -6.87
C CYS A 245 -12.09 -4.97 -8.17
N GLY A 246 -12.76 -4.36 -9.17
CA GLY A 246 -13.09 -5.05 -10.44
C GLY A 246 -14.24 -6.05 -10.36
N ILE A 247 -14.91 -6.18 -9.20
CA ILE A 247 -16.05 -7.09 -8.98
C ILE A 247 -17.31 -6.25 -8.86
N GLU A 248 -18.27 -6.46 -9.78
CA GLU A 248 -19.58 -5.80 -9.76
C GLU A 248 -20.55 -6.51 -8.81
N HIS A 249 -21.39 -5.74 -8.14
CA HIS A 249 -22.50 -6.25 -7.33
C HIS A 249 -23.75 -5.43 -7.56
N GLN A 250 -24.88 -6.13 -7.79
CA GLN A 250 -26.19 -5.52 -7.94
C GLN A 250 -26.85 -5.37 -6.58
N PHE A 251 -27.06 -4.13 -6.15
CA PHE A 251 -27.84 -3.82 -4.97
C PHE A 251 -29.34 -3.65 -5.30
N GLY A 252 -30.18 -3.73 -4.28
CA GLY A 252 -31.59 -3.36 -4.37
C GLY A 252 -31.83 -1.85 -4.39
N GLU A 253 -33.06 -1.43 -4.15
CA GLU A 253 -33.40 -0.01 -4.03
C GLU A 253 -32.60 0.67 -2.90
N GLU A 254 -32.49 -0.04 -1.77
CA GLU A 254 -31.61 0.36 -0.66
C GLU A 254 -30.28 -0.37 -0.77
N ILE A 255 -29.20 0.40 -0.56
CA ILE A 255 -27.84 -0.12 -0.60
C ILE A 255 -27.41 -0.52 0.80
N ASP A 256 -27.16 -1.82 1.00
CA ASP A 256 -26.46 -2.28 2.20
C ASP A 256 -24.94 -2.05 2.03
N TRP A 257 -24.48 -0.93 2.55
CA TRP A 257 -23.08 -0.53 2.49
C TRP A 257 -22.13 -1.44 3.28
N SER A 258 -22.67 -2.44 4.02
CA SER A 258 -21.87 -3.38 4.82
C SER A 258 -21.59 -4.71 4.12
N ILE A 259 -22.27 -4.99 3.02
CA ILE A 259 -22.15 -6.26 2.31
C ILE A 259 -20.74 -6.49 1.76
N ASN A 260 -20.35 -7.73 1.75
CA ASN A 260 -19.16 -8.19 1.03
C ASN A 260 -19.54 -9.41 0.18
N PRO A 261 -19.72 -9.24 -1.14
CA PRO A 261 -20.17 -10.31 -2.02
C PRO A 261 -19.05 -11.27 -2.44
N THR A 262 -17.78 -10.96 -2.08
CA THR A 262 -16.66 -11.80 -2.50
C THR A 262 -16.69 -13.16 -1.80
N LYS A 263 -16.27 -14.21 -2.51
CA LYS A 263 -16.26 -15.59 -1.98
C LYS A 263 -15.40 -15.73 -0.71
N LEU A 264 -14.25 -15.06 -0.69
CA LEU A 264 -13.30 -15.08 0.43
C LEU A 264 -13.54 -13.97 1.45
N LYS A 265 -14.65 -13.22 1.34
CA LYS A 265 -14.92 -12.05 2.19
C LYS A 265 -13.78 -11.03 2.17
N TYR A 266 -13.21 -10.81 1.00
CA TYR A 266 -12.08 -9.90 0.77
C TYR A 266 -12.41 -8.48 1.20
N SER A 267 -11.87 -8.05 2.33
CA SER A 267 -12.25 -6.81 3.01
C SER A 267 -12.01 -5.56 2.16
N GLU A 268 -10.99 -5.55 1.30
CA GLU A 268 -10.72 -4.44 0.38
C GLU A 268 -11.93 -4.11 -0.50
N TRP A 269 -12.74 -5.10 -0.87
CA TRP A 269 -13.94 -4.84 -1.67
C TRP A 269 -14.88 -3.86 -0.97
N THR A 270 -15.19 -4.11 0.31
CA THR A 270 -16.09 -3.26 1.13
C THR A 270 -15.41 -1.92 1.45
N TRP A 271 -14.12 -1.93 1.72
CA TRP A 271 -13.35 -0.71 1.99
C TRP A 271 -13.32 0.21 0.77
N GLN A 272 -12.97 -0.31 -0.41
CA GLN A 272 -12.91 0.49 -1.63
C GLN A 272 -14.30 0.93 -2.11
N LEU A 273 -15.36 0.12 -1.89
CA LEU A 273 -16.74 0.55 -2.11
C LEU A 273 -17.03 1.84 -1.32
N SER A 274 -16.58 1.90 -0.05
CA SER A 274 -16.79 3.04 0.85
C SER A 274 -15.97 4.29 0.50
N ARG A 275 -15.12 4.25 -0.54
CA ARG A 275 -14.45 5.42 -1.12
C ARG A 275 -15.32 6.16 -2.13
N HIS A 276 -16.37 5.53 -2.63
CA HIS A 276 -17.40 6.06 -3.55
C HIS A 276 -16.86 6.68 -4.86
N PRO A 277 -15.89 6.06 -5.56
CA PRO A 277 -15.34 6.63 -6.80
C PRO A 277 -16.40 6.76 -7.92
N PHE A 278 -17.43 5.92 -7.88
CA PHE A 278 -18.52 5.90 -8.83
C PHE A 278 -19.41 7.16 -8.81
N TRP A 279 -19.41 7.95 -7.73
CA TRP A 279 -20.13 9.23 -7.71
C TRP A 279 -19.49 10.27 -8.62
N GLN A 280 -18.17 10.23 -8.82
CA GLN A 280 -17.53 11.05 -9.85
C GLN A 280 -17.95 10.63 -11.26
N THR A 281 -18.23 9.36 -11.49
CA THR A 281 -18.76 8.85 -12.76
C THR A 281 -20.15 9.44 -13.03
N LEU A 282 -21.03 9.48 -12.02
CA LEU A 282 -22.33 10.17 -12.10
C LEU A 282 -22.14 11.66 -12.40
N GLY A 283 -21.21 12.34 -11.69
CA GLY A 283 -20.93 13.76 -11.90
C GLY A 283 -20.49 14.11 -13.31
N ARG A 284 -19.59 13.31 -13.88
CA ARG A 284 -19.13 13.48 -15.26
C ARG A 284 -20.27 13.23 -16.28
N ALA A 285 -21.11 12.23 -16.03
CA ALA A 285 -22.28 11.96 -16.88
C ALA A 285 -23.29 13.10 -16.82
N TYR A 286 -23.54 13.63 -15.61
CA TYR A 286 -24.38 14.82 -15.42
C TYR A 286 -23.82 16.02 -16.20
N TRP A 287 -22.52 16.29 -16.10
CA TRP A 287 -21.86 17.37 -16.84
C TRP A 287 -21.85 17.19 -18.36
N ALA A 288 -21.83 15.95 -18.82
CA ALA A 288 -21.90 15.65 -20.24
C ALA A 288 -23.31 15.85 -20.82
N THR A 289 -24.35 15.44 -20.07
CA THR A 289 -25.72 15.31 -20.61
C THR A 289 -26.72 16.34 -20.09
N GLY A 290 -26.53 16.80 -18.83
CA GLY A 290 -27.53 17.58 -18.11
C GLY A 290 -28.73 16.77 -17.60
N ASP A 291 -28.65 15.42 -17.65
CA ASP A 291 -29.74 14.55 -17.22
C ASP A 291 -29.75 14.42 -15.68
N GLU A 292 -30.83 14.92 -15.08
CA GLU A 292 -31.01 14.93 -13.61
C GLU A 292 -31.02 13.54 -12.97
N LYS A 293 -31.28 12.46 -13.72
CA LYS A 293 -31.23 11.10 -13.17
C LYS A 293 -29.91 10.79 -12.48
N PHE A 294 -28.79 11.38 -12.94
CA PHE A 294 -27.47 11.19 -12.34
C PHE A 294 -27.33 11.94 -11.01
N ALA A 295 -27.89 13.13 -10.91
CA ALA A 295 -27.95 13.90 -9.70
C ALA A 295 -28.90 13.26 -8.67
N GLU A 296 -30.07 12.81 -9.09
CA GLU A 296 -31.03 12.08 -8.24
C GLU A 296 -30.40 10.80 -7.65
N ALA A 297 -29.66 10.04 -8.47
CA ALA A 297 -28.94 8.84 -8.02
C ALA A 297 -27.86 9.20 -7.00
N TYR A 298 -27.07 10.23 -7.24
CA TYR A 298 -26.06 10.70 -6.29
C TYR A 298 -26.72 11.10 -4.96
N VAL A 299 -27.75 11.94 -4.98
CA VAL A 299 -28.43 12.43 -3.77
C VAL A 299 -29.03 11.26 -3.00
N ARG A 300 -29.73 10.34 -3.65
CA ARG A 300 -30.26 9.13 -3.02
C ARG A 300 -29.16 8.32 -2.33
N GLN A 301 -28.05 8.05 -3.03
CA GLN A 301 -26.98 7.23 -2.53
C GLN A 301 -26.18 7.89 -1.40
N ILE A 302 -25.84 9.18 -1.51
CA ILE A 302 -25.10 9.88 -0.45
C ILE A 302 -25.93 10.04 0.82
N ARG A 303 -27.22 10.35 0.69
CA ARG A 303 -28.13 10.40 1.84
C ARG A 303 -28.25 9.03 2.51
N SER A 304 -28.43 7.97 1.73
CA SER A 304 -28.44 6.59 2.24
C SER A 304 -27.17 6.27 3.01
N TRP A 305 -26.01 6.60 2.43
CA TRP A 305 -24.73 6.32 3.09
C TRP A 305 -24.58 7.10 4.40
N ILE A 306 -24.81 8.41 4.40
CA ILE A 306 -24.68 9.26 5.60
C ILE A 306 -25.64 8.77 6.69
N THR A 307 -26.91 8.52 6.35
CA THR A 307 -27.93 8.08 7.30
C THR A 307 -27.57 6.74 7.94
N SER A 308 -27.11 5.76 7.15
CA SER A 308 -26.84 4.41 7.64
C SER A 308 -25.46 4.25 8.28
N ASN A 309 -24.57 5.21 8.13
CA ASN A 309 -23.20 5.14 8.64
C ASN A 309 -22.84 6.40 9.45
N PRO A 310 -23.46 6.63 10.62
CA PRO A 310 -23.10 7.73 11.50
C PRO A 310 -21.62 7.62 11.90
N VAL A 311 -20.97 8.78 12.12
CA VAL A 311 -19.61 8.80 12.63
C VAL A 311 -19.53 8.05 13.96
N PRO A 312 -18.60 7.09 14.14
CA PRO A 312 -18.50 6.32 15.35
C PRO A 312 -18.02 7.16 16.52
N GLN A 313 -18.57 6.88 17.71
CA GLN A 313 -18.09 7.44 18.96
C GLN A 313 -17.09 6.45 19.61
N ASN A 314 -16.05 6.95 20.26
CA ASN A 314 -15.05 6.15 20.97
C ASN A 314 -14.29 5.14 20.06
N SER A 315 -13.90 5.57 18.88
CA SER A 315 -13.14 4.76 17.92
C SER A 315 -11.64 5.07 17.96
N SER A 316 -10.83 4.11 17.49
CA SER A 316 -9.39 4.30 17.31
C SER A 316 -9.02 4.78 15.90
N GLY A 317 -9.98 4.97 15.03
CA GLY A 317 -9.78 5.36 13.65
C GLY A 317 -9.50 4.19 12.69
N ASN A 318 -8.68 3.23 13.04
CA ASN A 318 -8.34 2.10 12.15
C ASN A 318 -9.06 0.79 12.50
N THR A 319 -9.58 0.65 13.72
CA THR A 319 -10.28 -0.57 14.18
C THR A 319 -11.79 -0.50 14.02
N VAL A 320 -12.29 0.63 13.61
CA VAL A 320 -13.71 0.82 13.31
C VAL A 320 -14.08 0.05 12.06
N GLY A 321 -15.30 -0.43 12.00
CA GLY A 321 -15.88 -1.08 10.83
C GLY A 321 -15.58 -0.30 9.55
N SER A 322 -15.42 -1.01 8.47
CA SER A 322 -14.83 -0.57 7.19
C SER A 322 -15.22 0.81 6.65
N ARG A 323 -16.35 1.38 7.07
CA ARG A 323 -16.87 2.66 6.55
C ARG A 323 -16.18 3.89 7.10
N TRP A 324 -15.61 3.82 8.32
CA TRP A 324 -14.96 4.95 8.99
C TRP A 324 -13.47 4.69 9.32
N ARG A 325 -12.87 3.68 8.71
CA ARG A 325 -11.41 3.55 8.73
C ARG A 325 -10.81 4.85 8.19
N THR A 326 -9.79 5.37 8.85
CA THR A 326 -9.29 6.72 8.56
C THR A 326 -8.75 6.87 7.14
N ILE A 327 -8.17 5.81 6.58
CA ILE A 327 -7.72 5.80 5.18
C ILE A 327 -8.88 6.02 4.20
N GLU A 328 -10.02 5.31 4.34
CA GLU A 328 -11.20 5.51 3.50
C GLU A 328 -11.81 6.88 3.75
N THR A 329 -11.80 7.34 5.00
CA THR A 329 -12.29 8.67 5.39
C THR A 329 -11.46 9.76 4.69
N GLY A 330 -10.13 9.64 4.69
CA GLY A 330 -9.24 10.54 3.97
C GLY A 330 -9.50 10.52 2.46
N ILE A 331 -9.54 9.33 1.85
CA ILE A 331 -9.77 9.17 0.41
C ILE A 331 -11.10 9.76 -0.04
N ARG A 332 -12.18 9.62 0.75
CA ARG A 332 -13.45 10.29 0.45
C ARG A 332 -13.27 11.80 0.37
N MET A 333 -12.57 12.38 1.34
CA MET A 333 -12.45 13.83 1.50
C MET A 333 -11.49 14.47 0.49
N LEU A 334 -10.48 13.75 0.02
CA LEU A 334 -9.55 14.28 -0.97
C LEU A 334 -10.06 14.13 -2.43
N GLY A 335 -11.11 13.34 -2.66
CA GLY A 335 -11.48 12.93 -4.02
C GLY A 335 -12.98 12.94 -4.31
N SER A 336 -13.62 11.78 -4.12
CA SER A 336 -14.98 11.52 -4.62
C SER A 336 -16.04 12.44 -4.04
N TRP A 337 -15.97 12.75 -2.75
CA TRP A 337 -16.97 13.59 -2.09
C TRP A 337 -16.91 15.07 -2.51
N PRO A 338 -15.76 15.76 -2.43
CA PRO A 338 -15.67 17.13 -2.90
C PRO A 338 -15.98 17.26 -4.39
N ALA A 339 -15.43 16.38 -5.21
CA ALA A 339 -15.70 16.41 -6.65
C ALA A 339 -17.19 16.28 -6.96
N SER A 340 -17.87 15.32 -6.33
CA SER A 340 -19.31 15.12 -6.54
C SER A 340 -20.13 16.25 -5.99
N PHE A 341 -19.77 16.78 -4.81
CA PHE A 341 -20.40 17.97 -4.26
C PHE A 341 -20.43 19.13 -5.26
N TYR A 342 -19.28 19.44 -5.88
CA TYR A 342 -19.19 20.51 -6.87
C TYR A 342 -19.82 20.13 -8.21
N TYR A 343 -19.79 18.86 -8.65
CA TYR A 343 -20.52 18.46 -9.87
C TYR A 343 -22.03 18.71 -9.78
N PHE A 344 -22.60 18.49 -8.59
CA PHE A 344 -24.05 18.54 -8.40
C PHE A 344 -24.56 19.80 -7.70
N LEU A 345 -23.69 20.72 -7.24
CA LEU A 345 -24.07 21.89 -6.46
C LEU A 345 -25.10 22.80 -7.16
N GLY A 346 -25.12 22.80 -8.48
CA GLY A 346 -26.08 23.54 -9.29
C GLY A 346 -27.34 22.76 -9.66
N SER A 347 -27.43 21.47 -9.33
CA SER A 347 -28.61 20.64 -9.66
C SER A 347 -29.79 20.97 -8.74
N PRO A 348 -31.02 21.07 -9.26
CA PRO A 348 -32.22 21.20 -8.45
C PRO A 348 -32.50 19.93 -7.63
N SER A 349 -32.04 18.77 -8.05
CA SER A 349 -32.15 17.51 -7.27
C SER A 349 -31.28 17.49 -6.01
N PHE A 350 -30.22 18.31 -5.96
CA PHE A 350 -29.37 18.46 -4.77
C PHE A 350 -29.89 19.62 -3.94
N ASP A 351 -30.98 19.36 -3.20
CA ASP A 351 -31.71 20.33 -2.40
C ASP A 351 -30.92 20.84 -1.17
N ASP A 352 -31.44 21.92 -0.57
CA ASP A 352 -30.77 22.58 0.56
C ASP A 352 -30.55 21.63 1.76
N GLU A 353 -31.50 20.74 2.05
CA GLU A 353 -31.38 19.76 3.14
C GLU A 353 -30.27 18.72 2.85
N SER A 354 -30.20 18.28 1.61
CA SER A 354 -29.14 17.34 1.20
C SER A 354 -27.76 18.00 1.23
N ILE A 355 -27.65 19.27 0.82
CA ILE A 355 -26.41 20.05 0.89
C ILE A 355 -25.96 20.19 2.35
N ILE A 356 -26.86 20.58 3.25
CA ILE A 356 -26.56 20.72 4.69
C ILE A 356 -26.14 19.37 5.28
N MET A 357 -26.83 18.27 4.94
CA MET A 357 -26.48 16.93 5.40
C MET A 357 -25.05 16.56 5.00
N VAL A 358 -24.67 16.83 3.75
CA VAL A 358 -23.34 16.57 3.24
C VAL A 358 -22.29 17.45 3.92
N VAL A 359 -22.58 18.75 4.13
CA VAL A 359 -21.64 19.68 4.79
C VAL A 359 -21.44 19.31 6.26
N LYS A 360 -22.49 18.89 6.99
CA LYS A 360 -22.35 18.32 8.34
C LYS A 360 -21.41 17.11 8.33
N SER A 361 -21.59 16.22 7.37
CA SER A 361 -20.77 15.04 7.24
C SER A 361 -19.31 15.38 6.88
N PHE A 362 -19.04 16.41 6.07
CA PHE A 362 -17.67 16.92 5.86
C PHE A 362 -17.02 17.33 7.19
N HIS A 363 -17.73 18.03 8.04
CA HIS A 363 -17.21 18.41 9.37
C HIS A 363 -16.91 17.16 10.23
N GLU A 364 -17.81 16.19 10.25
CA GLU A 364 -17.63 14.94 11.00
C GLU A 364 -16.41 14.17 10.48
N HIS A 365 -16.20 14.09 9.15
CA HIS A 365 -15.03 13.46 8.56
C HIS A 365 -13.74 14.18 8.96
N ALA A 366 -13.71 15.51 8.88
CA ALA A 366 -12.53 16.29 9.26
C ALA A 366 -12.19 16.11 10.75
N THR A 367 -13.19 16.15 11.62
CA THR A 367 -13.00 15.91 13.06
C THR A 367 -12.45 14.51 13.32
N HIS A 368 -12.99 13.49 12.63
CA HIS A 368 -12.52 12.11 12.75
C HIS A 368 -11.06 11.96 12.30
N LEU A 369 -10.70 12.53 11.15
CA LEU A 369 -9.31 12.53 10.65
C LEU A 369 -8.36 13.27 11.59
N ARG A 370 -8.77 14.43 12.10
CA ARG A 370 -7.96 15.22 13.04
C ARG A 370 -7.69 14.50 14.35
N THR A 371 -8.66 13.71 14.80
CA THR A 371 -8.59 13.02 16.10
C THR A 371 -7.83 11.69 16.06
N HIS A 372 -7.81 11.03 14.90
CA HIS A 372 -7.29 9.66 14.77
C HIS A 372 -6.21 9.49 13.68
N PRO A 373 -5.20 10.36 13.62
CA PRO A 373 -4.15 10.24 12.61
C PRO A 373 -3.37 8.94 12.78
N GLN A 374 -3.03 8.30 11.68
CA GLN A 374 -2.18 7.10 11.62
C GLN A 374 -0.74 7.48 11.24
N SER A 375 -0.06 6.65 10.45
CA SER A 375 1.32 6.85 9.99
C SER A 375 1.48 6.41 8.54
N ASN A 376 2.63 6.66 7.95
CA ASN A 376 3.04 6.26 6.61
C ASN A 376 2.06 6.74 5.52
N ASN A 377 1.81 5.93 4.50
CA ASN A 377 0.93 6.31 3.40
C ASN A 377 -0.51 6.62 3.84
N TRP A 378 -1.00 6.00 4.91
CA TRP A 378 -2.32 6.30 5.48
C TRP A 378 -2.41 7.74 5.93
N LEU A 379 -1.38 8.21 6.67
CA LEU A 379 -1.34 9.60 7.13
C LEU A 379 -1.36 10.59 5.97
N CYS A 380 -0.70 10.27 4.85
CA CYS A 380 -0.71 11.13 3.67
C CYS A 380 -2.14 11.30 3.12
N MET A 381 -2.93 10.23 3.06
CA MET A 381 -4.32 10.29 2.61
C MET A 381 -5.23 11.00 3.61
N GLU A 382 -5.03 10.75 4.90
CA GLU A 382 -5.79 11.35 5.99
C GLU A 382 -5.56 12.86 6.05
N MET A 383 -4.31 13.29 6.01
CA MET A 383 -3.97 14.71 6.09
C MET A 383 -4.32 15.45 4.80
N ASN A 384 -4.17 14.82 3.64
CA ASN A 384 -4.64 15.40 2.38
C ASN A 384 -6.17 15.57 2.41
N GLY A 385 -6.93 14.59 2.91
CA GLY A 385 -8.39 14.70 3.09
C GLY A 385 -8.78 15.80 4.07
N LEU A 386 -8.09 15.90 5.19
CA LEU A 386 -8.31 16.97 6.18
C LEU A 386 -8.02 18.36 5.60
N PHE A 387 -6.92 18.50 4.85
CA PHE A 387 -6.54 19.72 4.16
C PHE A 387 -7.60 20.16 3.14
N HIS A 388 -8.17 19.20 2.42
CA HIS A 388 -9.24 19.47 1.47
C HIS A 388 -10.48 20.04 2.17
N VAL A 389 -10.93 19.42 3.26
CA VAL A 389 -12.10 19.93 4.00
C VAL A 389 -11.80 21.33 4.56
N ALA A 390 -10.63 21.51 5.18
CA ALA A 390 -10.20 22.79 5.74
C ALA A 390 -10.19 23.92 4.69
N THR A 391 -9.65 23.62 3.51
CA THR A 391 -9.57 24.60 2.41
C THR A 391 -10.93 24.90 1.80
N LEU A 392 -11.77 23.85 1.61
CA LEU A 392 -13.05 23.98 0.90
C LEU A 392 -14.19 24.51 1.77
N PHE A 393 -14.05 24.47 3.09
CA PHE A 393 -15.04 24.97 4.04
C PHE A 393 -14.40 25.88 5.11
N PRO A 394 -13.87 27.05 4.69
CA PRO A 394 -13.23 27.99 5.62
C PRO A 394 -14.21 28.62 6.63
N GLU A 395 -15.50 28.37 6.45
CA GLU A 395 -16.55 28.76 7.38
C GLU A 395 -16.54 27.97 8.69
N PHE A 396 -15.94 26.78 8.74
CA PHE A 396 -15.80 26.05 10.00
C PHE A 396 -14.82 26.75 10.95
N LYS A 397 -15.15 26.85 12.22
CA LYS A 397 -14.27 27.46 13.24
C LYS A 397 -12.86 26.85 13.29
N ASN A 398 -12.77 25.55 13.01
CA ASN A 398 -11.53 24.79 13.08
C ASN A 398 -10.75 24.73 11.76
N SER A 399 -11.28 25.32 10.67
CA SER A 399 -10.66 25.18 9.34
C SER A 399 -9.23 25.65 9.28
N GLN A 400 -8.92 26.79 9.89
CA GLN A 400 -7.55 27.31 9.92
C GLN A 400 -6.61 26.31 10.62
N GLU A 401 -6.97 25.85 11.81
CA GLU A 401 -6.15 24.87 12.56
C GLU A 401 -5.99 23.57 11.80
N TRP A 402 -7.08 23.07 11.19
CA TRP A 402 -7.03 21.85 10.39
C TRP A 402 -6.11 21.98 9.17
N GLY A 403 -6.19 23.13 8.49
CA GLY A 403 -5.34 23.42 7.33
C GLY A 403 -3.86 23.51 7.69
N GLU A 404 -3.52 24.29 8.71
CA GLU A 404 -2.15 24.44 9.21
C GLU A 404 -1.58 23.10 9.72
N TYR A 405 -2.37 22.39 10.52
CA TYR A 405 -1.97 21.07 11.05
C TYR A 405 -1.71 20.06 9.94
N SER A 406 -2.65 19.92 9.01
CA SER A 406 -2.56 18.91 7.96
C SER A 406 -1.44 19.22 6.96
N ALA A 407 -1.28 20.48 6.56
CA ALA A 407 -0.16 20.93 5.70
C ALA A 407 1.20 20.66 6.35
N LYS A 408 1.32 21.01 7.65
CA LYS A 408 2.56 20.74 8.39
C LYS A 408 2.85 19.24 8.50
N ARG A 409 1.85 18.42 8.83
CA ARG A 409 2.02 16.97 8.96
C ARG A 409 2.41 16.33 7.63
N LEU A 410 1.82 16.77 6.51
CA LEU A 410 2.24 16.30 5.18
C LEU A 410 3.66 16.70 4.83
N TYR A 411 4.07 17.90 5.18
CA TYR A 411 5.44 18.37 4.98
C TYR A 411 6.44 17.57 5.82
N ASP A 412 6.13 17.33 7.11
CA ASP A 412 6.96 16.51 7.99
C ASP A 412 7.06 15.06 7.46
N GLU A 413 5.96 14.52 6.93
CA GLU A 413 5.94 13.17 6.35
C GLU A 413 6.79 13.05 5.08
N MET A 414 6.94 14.11 4.29
CA MET A 414 7.90 14.09 3.18
C MET A 414 9.34 13.90 3.66
N GLU A 415 9.71 14.42 4.84
CA GLU A 415 11.03 14.18 5.43
C GLU A 415 11.18 12.75 5.97
N ILE A 416 10.12 12.23 6.57
CA ILE A 416 10.12 10.90 7.20
C ILE A 416 10.04 9.79 6.15
N GLN A 417 9.21 9.99 5.13
CA GLN A 417 8.85 8.93 4.19
C GLN A 417 9.63 8.96 2.87
N VAL A 418 10.40 10.00 2.58
CA VAL A 418 11.09 10.13 1.30
C VAL A 418 12.59 10.22 1.53
N TYR A 419 13.31 9.26 0.99
CA TYR A 419 14.76 9.26 1.01
C TYR A 419 15.36 10.42 0.20
N PRO A 420 16.60 10.84 0.49
CA PRO A 420 17.30 11.87 -0.28
C PRO A 420 17.41 11.58 -1.79
N ASP A 421 17.38 10.30 -2.21
CA ASP A 421 17.37 9.89 -3.61
C ASP A 421 15.96 9.87 -4.25
N GLY A 422 14.95 10.32 -3.52
CA GLY A 422 13.59 10.50 -3.99
C GLY A 422 12.68 9.30 -3.80
N ALA A 423 13.18 8.13 -3.44
CA ALA A 423 12.34 6.96 -3.19
C ALA A 423 11.56 7.08 -1.87
N GLN A 424 10.32 6.62 -1.87
CA GLN A 424 9.51 6.52 -0.65
C GLN A 424 9.88 5.25 0.12
N VAL A 425 9.94 5.33 1.46
CA VAL A 425 10.50 4.31 2.37
C VAL A 425 9.83 2.93 2.32
N GLU A 426 8.65 2.81 1.72
CA GLU A 426 8.02 1.50 1.49
C GLU A 426 8.65 0.76 0.30
N LEU A 427 9.56 1.40 -0.44
CA LEU A 427 10.33 0.83 -1.53
C LEU A 427 9.50 0.08 -2.57
N ALA A 428 8.28 0.54 -2.76
CA ALA A 428 7.30 -0.02 -3.68
C ALA A 428 6.82 1.09 -4.64
N PRO A 429 7.17 1.06 -5.96
CA PRO A 429 6.85 2.15 -6.89
C PRO A 429 5.37 2.51 -6.96
N GLY A 430 4.46 1.55 -6.73
CA GLY A 430 3.02 1.80 -6.64
C GLY A 430 2.67 2.66 -5.43
N TYR A 431 3.19 2.34 -4.24
CA TYR A 431 2.95 3.09 -3.00
C TYR A 431 3.70 4.43 -2.97
N HIS A 432 4.87 4.50 -3.60
CA HIS A 432 5.50 5.78 -3.88
C HIS A 432 4.56 6.71 -4.66
N GLY A 433 3.88 6.20 -5.69
CA GLY A 433 2.88 6.94 -6.46
C GLY A 433 1.67 7.37 -5.62
N VAL A 434 1.24 6.55 -4.66
CA VAL A 434 0.18 6.91 -3.71
C VAL A 434 0.61 8.09 -2.85
N SER A 435 1.79 8.06 -2.25
CA SER A 435 2.31 9.15 -1.42
C SER A 435 2.51 10.43 -2.25
N LEU A 436 3.15 10.33 -3.42
CA LEU A 436 3.36 11.45 -4.33
C LEU A 436 2.03 12.10 -4.75
N SER A 437 1.01 11.31 -5.10
CA SER A 437 -0.29 11.84 -5.52
C SER A 437 -1.01 12.56 -4.38
N ASN A 438 -0.81 12.15 -3.13
CA ASN A 438 -1.36 12.85 -1.96
C ASN A 438 -0.66 14.18 -1.72
N PHE A 439 0.67 14.21 -1.77
CA PHE A 439 1.43 15.47 -1.66
C PHE A 439 1.08 16.42 -2.81
N MET A 440 0.92 15.90 -4.02
CA MET A 440 0.48 16.68 -5.18
C MET A 440 -0.96 17.17 -5.05
N GLY A 441 -1.87 16.37 -4.48
CA GLY A 441 -3.26 16.78 -4.24
C GLY A 441 -3.34 18.00 -3.34
N THR A 442 -2.59 18.00 -2.26
CA THR A 442 -2.46 19.15 -1.36
C THR A 442 -1.88 20.38 -2.08
N PHE A 443 -0.79 20.19 -2.83
CA PHE A 443 -0.19 21.27 -3.61
C PHE A 443 -1.17 21.87 -4.65
N ASN A 444 -1.87 21.03 -5.38
CA ASN A 444 -2.79 21.49 -6.42
C ASN A 444 -3.96 22.29 -5.82
N LEU A 445 -4.55 21.77 -4.73
CA LEU A 445 -5.66 22.49 -4.07
C LEU A 445 -5.18 23.83 -3.45
N ALA A 446 -4.02 23.82 -2.80
CA ALA A 446 -3.38 25.01 -2.27
C ALA A 446 -3.15 26.06 -3.37
N LYS A 447 -2.61 25.63 -4.53
CA LYS A 447 -2.33 26.51 -5.67
C LYS A 447 -3.59 27.18 -6.23
N VAL A 448 -4.69 26.46 -6.41
CA VAL A 448 -5.93 27.03 -6.98
C VAL A 448 -6.67 27.91 -5.98
N ASN A 449 -6.44 27.72 -4.67
CA ASN A 449 -7.03 28.55 -3.61
C ASN A 449 -6.07 29.56 -2.98
N GLU A 450 -4.84 29.68 -3.51
CA GLU A 450 -3.83 30.63 -3.03
C GLU A 450 -3.47 30.44 -1.56
N VAL A 451 -3.35 29.16 -1.14
CA VAL A 451 -2.91 28.78 0.20
C VAL A 451 -1.39 28.56 0.17
N ASP A 452 -0.67 29.18 1.08
CA ASP A 452 0.78 29.03 1.18
C ASP A 452 1.18 27.65 1.72
N LEU A 453 2.18 27.04 1.10
CA LEU A 453 2.88 25.85 1.57
C LEU A 453 4.35 26.18 1.85
N PRO A 454 5.08 25.34 2.61
CA PRO A 454 6.52 25.54 2.83
C PRO A 454 7.32 25.73 1.53
N ASN A 455 8.30 26.61 1.55
CA ASN A 455 9.02 27.08 0.34
C ASN A 455 9.70 25.96 -0.47
N ASP A 456 10.19 24.92 0.18
CA ASP A 456 10.84 23.78 -0.48
C ASP A 456 9.90 22.62 -0.80
N TYR A 457 8.59 22.75 -0.52
CA TYR A 457 7.60 21.72 -0.77
C TYR A 457 7.64 21.21 -2.24
N VAL A 458 7.72 22.15 -3.18
CA VAL A 458 7.78 21.85 -4.62
C VAL A 458 9.08 21.15 -5.01
N ALA A 459 10.23 21.54 -4.42
CA ALA A 459 11.50 20.89 -4.67
C ALA A 459 11.52 19.43 -4.19
N ARG A 460 10.86 19.13 -3.07
CA ARG A 460 10.71 17.76 -2.58
C ARG A 460 9.83 16.90 -3.52
N LEU A 461 8.78 17.49 -4.08
CA LEU A 461 7.98 16.81 -5.12
C LEU A 461 8.83 16.50 -6.36
N GLU A 462 9.68 17.43 -6.81
CA GLU A 462 10.56 17.21 -7.95
C GLU A 462 11.48 16.00 -7.75
N ASN A 463 12.04 15.87 -6.54
CA ASN A 463 12.88 14.72 -6.19
C ASN A 463 12.11 13.40 -6.25
N MET A 464 10.87 13.37 -5.76
CA MET A 464 10.01 12.19 -5.85
C MET A 464 9.70 11.83 -7.32
N TYR A 465 9.45 12.80 -8.18
CA TYR A 465 9.31 12.54 -9.62
C TYR A 465 10.60 11.99 -10.25
N GLY A 466 11.77 12.44 -9.75
CA GLY A 466 13.07 11.94 -10.16
C GLY A 466 13.25 10.43 -9.97
N MET A 467 12.66 9.85 -8.93
CA MET A 467 12.66 8.40 -8.70
C MET A 467 12.14 7.62 -9.92
N TYR A 468 11.05 8.08 -10.55
CA TYR A 468 10.51 7.41 -11.74
C TYR A 468 11.51 7.38 -12.90
N LEU A 469 12.21 8.49 -13.17
CA LEU A 469 13.24 8.53 -14.21
C LEU A 469 14.42 7.62 -13.85
N ASN A 470 14.84 7.65 -12.60
CA ASN A 470 15.99 6.86 -12.13
C ASN A 470 15.73 5.36 -12.21
N THR A 471 14.48 4.93 -11.96
CA THR A 471 14.10 3.51 -11.82
C THR A 471 13.47 2.91 -13.07
N ALA A 472 12.78 3.72 -13.89
CA ALA A 472 12.04 3.17 -15.02
C ALA A 472 12.92 2.52 -16.08
N SER A 473 12.42 1.43 -16.66
CA SER A 473 12.97 0.83 -17.89
C SER A 473 12.79 1.78 -19.09
N PRO A 474 13.58 1.64 -20.14
CA PRO A 474 13.42 2.41 -21.38
C PRO A 474 12.01 2.30 -22.00
N GLN A 475 11.28 1.21 -21.74
CA GLN A 475 9.87 1.02 -22.15
C GLN A 475 8.88 1.87 -21.35
N GLY A 476 9.31 2.52 -20.28
CA GLY A 476 8.51 3.49 -19.53
C GLY A 476 7.79 2.96 -18.30
N HIS A 477 8.27 1.88 -17.71
CA HIS A 477 7.69 1.31 -16.50
C HIS A 477 8.76 1.07 -15.43
N CYS A 478 8.43 1.40 -14.18
CA CYS A 478 9.20 0.94 -13.03
C CYS A 478 8.92 -0.54 -12.75
N PRO A 479 9.91 -1.30 -12.26
CA PRO A 479 9.75 -2.72 -11.93
C PRO A 479 8.70 -2.98 -10.85
N PRO A 480 8.17 -4.22 -10.76
CA PRO A 480 7.14 -4.59 -9.82
C PRO A 480 7.72 -4.95 -8.43
N LEU A 481 8.49 -4.03 -7.85
CA LEU A 481 9.14 -4.24 -6.56
C LEU A 481 8.11 -4.29 -5.43
N ASN A 482 8.28 -5.24 -4.52
CA ASN A 482 7.42 -5.38 -3.35
C ASN A 482 5.92 -5.46 -3.74
N ASP A 483 5.01 -4.88 -2.99
CA ASP A 483 3.58 -4.84 -3.33
C ASP A 483 3.26 -3.85 -4.47
N SER A 484 4.03 -3.88 -5.55
CA SER A 484 3.77 -3.08 -6.74
C SER A 484 3.60 -3.95 -7.99
N GLY A 485 2.79 -3.49 -8.92
CA GLY A 485 2.85 -3.95 -10.30
C GLY A 485 3.85 -3.12 -11.12
N TRP A 486 4.00 -3.44 -12.39
CA TRP A 486 4.75 -2.60 -13.33
C TRP A 486 4.09 -1.22 -13.42
N THR A 487 4.74 -0.22 -12.86
CA THR A 487 4.17 1.13 -12.68
C THR A 487 4.57 2.04 -13.83
N GLY A 488 3.59 2.60 -14.53
CA GLY A 488 3.84 3.49 -15.67
C GLY A 488 4.49 4.81 -15.25
N ALA A 489 5.64 5.12 -15.83
CA ALA A 489 6.41 6.34 -15.53
C ALA A 489 6.21 7.47 -16.55
N ARG A 490 5.88 7.14 -17.82
CA ARG A 490 5.80 8.17 -18.91
C ARG A 490 4.74 9.22 -18.66
N GLY A 491 3.52 8.81 -18.28
CA GLY A 491 2.43 9.73 -17.98
C GLY A 491 2.72 10.60 -16.76
N VAL A 492 3.33 10.00 -15.74
CA VAL A 492 3.75 10.69 -14.51
C VAL A 492 4.79 11.77 -14.83
N LEU A 493 5.83 11.43 -15.60
CA LEU A 493 6.89 12.37 -16.00
C LEU A 493 6.43 13.41 -17.03
N LYS A 494 5.41 13.10 -17.86
CA LYS A 494 4.76 14.11 -18.71
C LYS A 494 4.09 15.20 -17.87
N THR A 495 3.36 14.80 -16.85
CA THR A 495 2.76 15.74 -15.89
C THR A 495 3.86 16.55 -15.16
N ALA A 496 4.89 15.87 -14.69
CA ALA A 496 6.02 16.51 -14.01
C ALA A 496 6.75 17.52 -14.90
N SER A 497 6.93 17.26 -16.20
CA SER A 497 7.58 18.18 -17.12
C SER A 497 6.83 19.51 -17.32
N THR A 498 5.53 19.52 -17.08
CA THR A 498 4.71 20.73 -17.07
C THR A 498 4.90 21.53 -15.77
N LEU A 499 5.07 20.82 -14.66
CA LEU A 499 5.30 21.44 -13.34
C LEU A 499 6.74 21.92 -13.19
N PHE A 500 7.69 21.19 -13.77
CA PHE A 500 9.14 21.44 -13.73
C PHE A 500 9.71 21.65 -15.16
N PRO A 501 9.46 22.79 -15.82
CA PRO A 501 9.87 23.01 -17.23
C PRO A 501 11.38 22.98 -17.43
N HIS A 502 12.18 23.18 -16.38
CA HIS A 502 13.64 23.05 -16.42
C HIS A 502 14.13 21.61 -16.51
N ARG A 503 13.30 20.63 -16.09
CA ARG A 503 13.56 19.18 -16.19
C ARG A 503 13.23 18.68 -17.59
N LYS A 504 14.08 19.03 -18.54
CA LYS A 504 13.92 18.62 -19.94
C LYS A 504 14.09 17.11 -20.15
N ASP A 505 14.80 16.45 -19.25
CA ASP A 505 14.94 14.99 -19.16
C ASP A 505 13.62 14.30 -18.87
N PHE A 506 12.75 14.86 -18.03
CA PHE A 506 11.40 14.35 -17.81
C PHE A 506 10.59 14.37 -19.10
N LEU A 507 10.65 15.47 -19.86
CA LEU A 507 9.95 15.60 -21.12
C LEU A 507 10.50 14.65 -22.18
N TYR A 508 11.83 14.53 -22.26
CA TYR A 508 12.50 13.59 -23.17
C TYR A 508 12.02 12.15 -22.95
N PHE A 509 12.08 11.68 -21.71
CA PHE A 509 11.65 10.33 -21.38
C PHE A 509 10.15 10.13 -21.63
N ALA A 510 9.31 11.08 -21.24
CA ALA A 510 7.87 11.03 -21.43
C ALA A 510 7.46 10.95 -22.92
N THR A 511 8.20 11.63 -23.79
CA THR A 511 7.91 11.71 -25.24
C THR A 511 8.72 10.73 -26.10
N MET A 512 9.47 9.83 -25.46
CA MET A 512 10.35 8.86 -26.17
C MET A 512 11.37 9.56 -27.07
N GLY A 513 12.02 10.61 -26.53
CA GLY A 513 13.06 11.36 -27.21
C GLY A 513 12.58 12.35 -28.28
N LYS A 514 11.28 12.56 -28.45
CA LYS A 514 10.74 13.52 -29.45
C LYS A 514 10.88 14.97 -29.01
N GLU A 515 10.82 15.22 -27.73
CA GLU A 515 10.93 16.55 -27.13
C GLU A 515 11.82 16.51 -25.89
N GLY A 516 12.41 17.61 -25.50
CA GLY A 516 13.29 17.71 -24.35
C GLY A 516 14.75 17.39 -24.66
N GLU A 517 15.50 17.04 -23.64
CA GLU A 517 16.93 16.68 -23.72
C GLU A 517 17.16 15.37 -22.98
N PRO A 518 18.04 14.48 -23.50
CA PRO A 518 18.28 13.20 -22.84
C PRO A 518 18.83 13.40 -21.42
N PRO A 519 18.53 12.48 -20.48
CA PRO A 519 19.16 12.49 -19.16
C PRO A 519 20.70 12.48 -19.28
N ALA A 520 21.37 13.16 -18.36
CA ALA A 520 22.83 13.23 -18.30
C ALA A 520 23.50 11.86 -17.95
N PHE A 521 22.70 10.88 -17.59
CA PHE A 521 23.11 9.54 -17.22
C PHE A 521 22.34 8.52 -18.07
N THR A 522 22.88 7.30 -18.16
CA THR A 522 22.18 6.16 -18.74
C THR A 522 21.77 5.20 -17.63
N SER A 523 22.72 4.77 -16.83
CA SER A 523 22.50 3.90 -15.68
C SER A 523 22.60 4.66 -14.36
N THR A 524 21.90 4.21 -13.32
CA THR A 524 21.81 4.92 -12.04
C THR A 524 21.94 3.98 -10.85
N TRP A 525 22.41 4.53 -9.75
CA TRP A 525 22.40 3.98 -8.42
C TRP A 525 21.65 4.91 -7.48
N MET A 526 20.67 4.38 -6.75
CA MET A 526 19.90 5.07 -5.72
C MET A 526 20.37 4.56 -4.34
N PRO A 527 21.29 5.26 -3.67
CA PRO A 527 22.02 4.69 -2.53
C PRO A 527 21.21 4.54 -1.25
N TYR A 528 20.08 5.22 -1.11
CA TYR A 528 19.20 5.03 0.03
C TYR A 528 18.15 3.95 -0.22
N ALA A 529 17.57 3.92 -1.40
CA ALA A 529 16.65 2.86 -1.79
C ALA A 529 17.37 1.52 -1.99
N GLY A 530 18.66 1.54 -2.35
CA GLY A 530 19.44 0.35 -2.68
C GLY A 530 19.05 -0.22 -4.05
N TRP A 531 18.87 0.65 -5.05
CA TRP A 531 18.41 0.27 -6.38
C TRP A 531 19.42 0.61 -7.46
N TYR A 532 19.85 -0.41 -8.20
CA TYR A 532 20.62 -0.25 -9.42
C TYR A 532 19.71 -0.33 -10.64
N SER A 533 19.83 0.60 -11.56
CA SER A 533 19.16 0.57 -12.86
C SER A 533 20.22 0.66 -13.96
N MET A 534 20.53 -0.46 -14.58
CA MET A 534 21.52 -0.59 -15.65
C MET A 534 20.80 -0.48 -17.00
N ARG A 535 21.27 0.39 -17.90
CA ARG A 535 20.65 0.63 -19.21
C ARG A 535 21.72 0.71 -20.30
N SER A 536 21.39 0.22 -21.50
CA SER A 536 22.21 0.50 -22.68
C SER A 536 22.03 1.92 -23.18
N ASP A 537 20.79 2.36 -23.21
CA ASP A 537 20.37 3.68 -23.72
C ASP A 537 18.93 4.00 -23.28
N TRP A 538 18.38 5.10 -23.76
CA TRP A 538 17.01 5.54 -23.46
C TRP A 538 15.99 5.24 -24.56
N SER A 539 16.38 4.51 -25.63
CA SER A 539 15.43 4.10 -26.65
C SER A 539 14.45 3.05 -26.12
N PRO A 540 13.22 2.95 -26.65
CA PRO A 540 12.26 1.92 -26.23
C PRO A 540 12.77 0.48 -26.42
N GLU A 541 13.71 0.28 -27.32
CA GLU A 541 14.36 -1.02 -27.59
C GLU A 541 15.60 -1.29 -26.72
N GLY A 542 16.00 -0.32 -25.90
CA GLY A 542 17.15 -0.42 -25.00
C GLY A 542 17.07 -1.61 -24.06
N THR A 543 18.23 -2.16 -23.72
CA THR A 543 18.33 -3.23 -22.74
C THR A 543 18.44 -2.66 -21.32
N TYR A 544 17.82 -3.32 -20.37
CA TYR A 544 17.66 -2.84 -18.99
C TYR A 544 17.66 -4.01 -18.00
N LEU A 545 18.37 -3.79 -16.90
CA LEU A 545 18.29 -4.61 -15.72
C LEU A 545 18.09 -3.73 -14.49
N HIS A 546 17.16 -4.10 -13.62
CA HIS A 546 16.99 -3.50 -12.29
C HIS A 546 17.40 -4.52 -11.24
N PHE A 547 18.24 -4.10 -10.31
CA PHE A 547 18.78 -4.94 -9.25
C PHE A 547 18.52 -4.28 -7.88
N GLU A 548 17.87 -5.01 -6.99
CA GLU A 548 17.46 -4.54 -5.67
C GLU A 548 18.39 -5.10 -4.60
N VAL A 549 19.03 -4.19 -3.83
CA VAL A 549 19.98 -4.55 -2.75
C VAL A 549 19.68 -3.80 -1.45
N GLY A 550 18.52 -3.17 -1.41
CA GLY A 550 18.13 -2.17 -0.43
C GLY A 550 17.84 -2.69 0.99
N PRO A 551 17.45 -1.76 1.87
CA PRO A 551 16.93 -2.09 3.18
C PRO A 551 15.57 -2.82 3.04
N PHE A 552 15.07 -3.40 4.15
CA PHE A 552 13.76 -4.03 4.11
C PHE A 552 12.62 -3.02 3.93
N GLY A 553 12.81 -1.77 4.36
CA GLY A 553 11.81 -0.69 4.21
C GLY A 553 10.66 -0.77 5.21
N ALA A 554 9.60 -0.01 4.95
CA ALA A 554 8.50 0.24 5.88
C ALA A 554 7.14 -0.23 5.35
N GLY A 555 6.79 -1.49 5.54
CA GLY A 555 5.52 -2.05 5.05
C GLY A 555 5.58 -2.50 3.60
N HIS A 556 4.59 -3.29 3.16
CA HIS A 556 4.45 -3.82 1.78
C HIS A 556 5.63 -4.65 1.25
N GLN A 557 6.50 -5.14 2.14
CA GLN A 557 7.77 -5.75 1.79
C GLN A 557 7.66 -7.23 1.48
N HIS A 558 8.57 -7.69 0.60
CA HIS A 558 8.77 -9.09 0.24
C HIS A 558 10.14 -9.59 0.72
N GLU A 559 10.38 -10.89 0.61
CA GLU A 559 11.67 -11.50 0.88
C GLU A 559 12.45 -11.62 -0.45
N ASP A 560 12.91 -10.49 -0.99
CA ASP A 560 13.37 -10.29 -2.36
C ASP A 560 14.77 -9.66 -2.49
N LYS A 561 15.50 -9.46 -1.40
CA LYS A 561 16.82 -8.82 -1.46
C LYS A 561 17.76 -9.61 -2.37
N LEU A 562 18.42 -8.91 -3.28
CA LEU A 562 19.25 -9.39 -4.38
C LEU A 562 18.47 -9.91 -5.61
N SER A 563 17.15 -9.68 -5.68
CA SER A 563 16.37 -9.95 -6.88
C SER A 563 16.67 -8.95 -7.99
N PHE A 564 16.45 -9.35 -9.23
CA PHE A 564 16.59 -8.49 -10.40
C PHE A 564 15.60 -8.88 -11.50
N VAL A 565 15.28 -7.92 -12.36
CA VAL A 565 14.43 -8.11 -13.55
C VAL A 565 15.16 -7.65 -14.79
N ILE A 566 14.83 -8.23 -15.96
CA ILE A 566 15.41 -7.87 -17.25
C ILE A 566 14.33 -7.49 -18.25
N VAL A 567 14.56 -6.38 -18.92
CA VAL A 567 13.74 -5.88 -20.04
C VAL A 567 14.66 -5.60 -21.21
N ALA A 568 14.34 -6.09 -22.39
CA ALA A 568 15.16 -5.83 -23.59
C ALA A 568 14.28 -5.85 -24.84
N TYR A 569 14.63 -5.05 -25.83
CA TYR A 569 13.97 -5.00 -27.14
C TYR A 569 12.46 -4.83 -27.05
N GLY A 570 12.02 -3.93 -26.15
CA GLY A 570 10.60 -3.65 -25.93
C GLY A 570 9.84 -4.70 -25.11
N GLN A 571 10.48 -5.76 -24.62
CA GLN A 571 9.84 -6.88 -23.91
C GLN A 571 10.40 -7.09 -22.52
N ARG A 572 9.53 -7.48 -21.58
CA ARG A 572 9.92 -7.98 -20.25
C ARG A 572 10.33 -9.44 -20.41
N LEU A 573 11.56 -9.76 -20.12
CA LEU A 573 12.11 -11.11 -20.35
C LEU A 573 12.27 -11.92 -19.05
N LEU A 574 12.76 -11.28 -18.00
CA LEU A 574 12.84 -11.84 -16.65
C LEU A 574 11.99 -10.99 -15.71
N VAL A 575 11.09 -11.62 -14.99
CA VAL A 575 10.09 -10.95 -14.14
C VAL A 575 10.16 -11.46 -12.70
N GLU A 576 9.38 -10.86 -11.81
CA GLU A 576 9.27 -11.28 -10.41
C GLU A 576 7.86 -11.13 -9.87
N GLY A 577 7.66 -11.48 -8.58
CA GLY A 577 6.40 -11.64 -7.93
C GLY A 577 5.46 -10.42 -7.99
N GLY A 578 5.90 -9.26 -7.54
CA GLY A 578 5.02 -8.09 -7.48
C GLY A 578 3.81 -8.27 -6.56
N VAL A 579 2.75 -7.47 -6.78
CA VAL A 579 1.59 -7.43 -5.90
C VAL A 579 0.56 -8.52 -6.21
N TYR A 580 0.02 -9.11 -5.15
CA TYR A 580 -1.18 -9.95 -5.16
C TYR A 580 -2.19 -9.46 -4.11
N ALA A 581 -3.42 -10.00 -4.11
CA ALA A 581 -4.46 -9.65 -3.15
C ALA A 581 -3.98 -9.73 -1.70
N TYR A 582 -4.45 -8.83 -0.85
CA TYR A 582 -4.14 -8.82 0.60
C TYR A 582 -5.04 -9.80 1.35
N ASP A 583 -4.86 -11.07 1.08
CA ASP A 583 -5.61 -12.18 1.67
C ASP A 583 -4.67 -13.19 2.37
N SER A 584 -5.23 -14.28 2.88
CA SER A 584 -4.47 -15.37 3.50
C SER A 584 -4.22 -16.55 2.56
N SER A 585 -4.40 -16.35 1.23
CA SER A 585 -4.24 -17.41 0.24
C SER A 585 -2.80 -17.90 0.12
N GLN A 586 -2.62 -19.09 -0.48
CA GLN A 586 -1.30 -19.60 -0.86
C GLN A 586 -0.56 -18.65 -1.81
N TRP A 587 -1.31 -17.96 -2.69
CA TRP A 587 -0.77 -17.00 -3.65
C TRP A 587 -0.16 -15.78 -2.97
N ARG A 588 -0.84 -15.23 -1.95
CA ARG A 588 -0.28 -14.13 -1.15
C ARG A 588 0.99 -14.56 -0.41
N ARG A 589 0.98 -15.75 0.20
CA ARG A 589 2.18 -16.27 0.87
C ARG A 589 3.33 -16.49 -0.11
N TYR A 590 3.03 -16.99 -1.30
CA TYR A 590 4.02 -17.20 -2.36
C TYR A 590 4.67 -15.90 -2.80
N VAL A 591 3.90 -14.88 -3.20
CA VAL A 591 4.48 -13.62 -3.69
C VAL A 591 5.30 -12.88 -2.64
N LEU A 592 5.00 -13.08 -1.35
CA LEU A 592 5.78 -12.51 -0.25
C LEU A 592 7.08 -13.28 0.04
N SER A 593 7.21 -14.51 -0.43
CA SER A 593 8.34 -15.40 -0.14
C SER A 593 9.45 -15.27 -1.18
N ALA A 594 10.65 -15.69 -0.81
CA ALA A 594 11.81 -15.75 -1.70
C ALA A 594 11.56 -16.49 -3.04
N ARG A 595 10.61 -17.43 -3.04
CA ARG A 595 10.28 -18.27 -4.20
C ARG A 595 9.66 -17.54 -5.39
N ALA A 596 9.06 -16.39 -5.18
CA ALA A 596 8.47 -15.59 -6.26
C ALA A 596 9.47 -14.62 -6.90
N HIS A 597 10.72 -14.61 -6.43
CA HIS A 597 11.75 -13.66 -6.82
C HIS A 597 12.96 -14.37 -7.46
N ASN A 598 13.80 -13.61 -8.17
CA ASN A 598 14.99 -14.14 -8.85
C ASN A 598 16.20 -14.16 -7.90
N ILE A 599 16.07 -14.93 -6.84
CA ILE A 599 17.06 -15.05 -5.75
C ILE A 599 17.36 -16.50 -5.42
N VAL A 600 18.07 -16.72 -4.31
CA VAL A 600 18.56 -18.04 -3.89
C VAL A 600 17.95 -18.44 -2.55
N ARG A 601 17.63 -19.71 -2.42
CA ARG A 601 17.26 -20.41 -1.19
C ARG A 601 18.45 -21.25 -0.72
N VAL A 602 18.69 -21.30 0.58
CA VAL A 602 19.78 -22.10 1.15
C VAL A 602 19.20 -23.18 2.06
N ASP A 603 19.56 -24.45 1.82
CA ASP A 603 19.06 -25.63 2.54
C ASP A 603 17.51 -25.71 2.61
N GLY A 604 16.85 -25.26 1.55
CA GLY A 604 15.41 -25.19 1.52
C GLY A 604 14.81 -24.08 2.40
N LEU A 605 15.63 -23.12 2.89
CA LEU A 605 15.21 -22.03 3.74
C LEU A 605 15.25 -20.69 2.98
N ASP A 606 14.19 -19.91 3.12
CA ASP A 606 14.05 -18.58 2.51
C ASP A 606 14.77 -17.52 3.34
N GLN A 607 15.04 -16.35 2.76
CA GLN A 607 15.27 -15.12 3.48
C GLN A 607 14.08 -14.88 4.43
N ASN A 608 14.32 -14.26 5.58
CA ASN A 608 13.25 -13.93 6.52
C ASN A 608 13.51 -12.60 7.23
N ARG A 609 13.43 -11.52 6.50
CA ARG A 609 13.63 -10.14 6.96
C ARG A 609 12.41 -9.64 7.74
N ARG A 610 11.23 -10.16 7.39
CA ARG A 610 9.93 -9.82 8.01
C ARG A 610 9.84 -10.24 9.48
N SER A 611 10.58 -11.24 9.91
CA SER A 611 10.58 -11.70 11.31
C SER A 611 11.16 -10.67 12.28
N THR A 612 11.97 -9.74 11.80
CA THR A 612 12.41 -8.57 12.55
C THR A 612 11.47 -7.43 12.24
N ARG A 613 10.71 -6.97 13.22
CA ARG A 613 9.84 -5.79 13.07
C ARG A 613 10.61 -4.46 13.03
N ASP A 614 11.91 -4.50 13.06
CA ASP A 614 12.75 -3.33 12.86
C ASP A 614 12.69 -2.99 11.38
N TYR A 615 11.80 -2.06 11.03
CA TYR A 615 11.84 -1.40 9.73
C TYR A 615 13.22 -0.77 9.58
N ASN A 616 14.08 -1.41 8.82
CA ASN A 616 15.42 -0.93 8.58
C ASN A 616 15.35 0.24 7.60
N LEU A 617 14.95 1.40 8.12
CA LEU A 617 15.11 2.64 7.40
C LEU A 617 16.58 3.04 7.46
N VAL A 618 17.13 3.41 6.32
CA VAL A 618 18.49 3.92 6.26
C VAL A 618 18.48 5.45 6.43
N THR A 619 19.39 5.96 7.22
CA THR A 619 19.59 7.40 7.40
C THR A 619 20.83 7.91 6.65
N GLU A 620 21.71 7.00 6.24
CA GLU A 620 22.93 7.27 5.49
C GLU A 620 22.91 6.47 4.17
N PRO A 621 23.56 6.95 3.12
CA PRO A 621 23.63 6.22 1.87
C PRO A 621 24.35 4.88 2.03
N LEU A 622 23.80 3.84 1.41
CA LEU A 622 24.44 2.53 1.36
C LEU A 622 25.77 2.61 0.62
N LYS A 623 26.76 1.92 1.16
CA LYS A 623 28.16 1.92 0.63
C LYS A 623 28.43 0.77 -0.34
N ASN A 624 27.42 0.38 -1.12
CA ASN A 624 27.57 -0.67 -2.11
C ASN A 624 28.46 -0.22 -3.27
N THR A 625 29.19 -1.15 -3.83
CA THR A 625 30.04 -0.88 -5.01
C THR A 625 29.16 -0.56 -6.22
N TRP A 626 29.41 0.58 -6.86
CA TRP A 626 28.78 0.98 -8.10
C TRP A 626 29.82 1.58 -9.06
N ILE A 627 29.94 1.02 -10.25
CA ILE A 627 30.81 1.52 -11.31
C ILE A 627 29.98 1.59 -12.60
N THR A 628 30.01 2.71 -13.27
CA THR A 628 29.33 2.89 -14.56
C THR A 628 30.23 3.65 -15.51
N ASN A 629 30.26 3.17 -16.74
CA ASN A 629 30.99 3.82 -17.83
C ASN A 629 30.32 3.45 -19.19
N LYS A 630 30.96 3.80 -20.30
CA LYS A 630 30.41 3.53 -21.64
C LYS A 630 30.40 2.05 -22.02
N THR A 631 31.23 1.21 -21.42
CA THR A 631 31.45 -0.18 -21.81
C THR A 631 30.79 -1.15 -20.85
N PHE A 632 30.67 -0.81 -19.57
CA PHE A 632 30.03 -1.65 -18.58
C PHE A 632 29.42 -0.86 -17.42
N ASP A 633 28.48 -1.52 -16.73
CA ASP A 633 28.04 -1.20 -15.36
C ASP A 633 28.38 -2.38 -14.45
N TYR A 634 28.71 -2.08 -13.19
CA TYR A 634 28.96 -3.08 -12.17
C TYR A 634 28.36 -2.65 -10.84
N GLY A 635 27.53 -3.51 -10.27
CA GLY A 635 26.87 -3.27 -8.97
C GLY A 635 26.92 -4.51 -8.09
N VAL A 636 27.09 -4.33 -6.78
CA VAL A 636 27.21 -5.41 -5.79
C VAL A 636 26.16 -5.25 -4.70
N GLY A 637 25.50 -6.35 -4.36
CA GLY A 637 24.59 -6.46 -3.22
C GLY A 637 24.98 -7.61 -2.29
N ARG A 638 24.60 -7.53 -1.02
CA ARG A 638 24.91 -8.53 -0.01
C ARG A 638 23.72 -8.81 0.89
N TYR A 639 23.44 -10.08 1.12
CA TYR A 639 22.49 -10.57 2.11
C TYR A 639 23.23 -11.44 3.14
N ASP A 640 23.31 -10.99 4.38
CA ASP A 640 24.01 -11.62 5.50
C ASP A 640 23.15 -11.70 6.78
N GLU A 641 21.83 -11.48 6.62
CA GLU A 641 20.90 -11.43 7.73
C GLU A 641 20.51 -12.84 8.24
N GLY A 642 20.76 -13.90 7.44
CA GLY A 642 20.51 -15.31 7.76
C GLY A 642 19.19 -15.83 7.19
N PHE A 643 19.13 -17.15 6.98
CA PHE A 643 18.01 -17.86 6.37
C PHE A 643 17.17 -18.62 7.41
N GLY A 644 15.91 -18.91 7.04
CA GLY A 644 14.96 -19.61 7.89
C GLY A 644 14.21 -18.71 8.87
N ARG A 645 13.19 -19.29 9.55
CA ARG A 645 12.25 -18.57 10.37
C ARG A 645 12.91 -17.73 11.49
N ASP A 646 13.95 -18.27 12.10
CA ASP A 646 14.74 -17.65 13.17
C ASP A 646 16.03 -17.02 12.66
N ARG A 647 16.29 -17.09 11.34
CA ARG A 647 17.53 -16.62 10.70
C ARG A 647 18.79 -17.28 11.30
N ALA A 648 18.63 -18.52 11.73
CA ALA A 648 19.72 -19.26 12.38
C ALA A 648 20.79 -19.73 11.38
N LEU A 649 20.40 -20.04 10.14
CA LEU A 649 21.34 -20.43 9.11
C LEU A 649 22.11 -19.20 8.61
N LYS A 650 23.38 -19.13 8.98
CA LYS A 650 24.27 -18.01 8.64
C LYS A 650 25.12 -18.33 7.41
N VAL A 651 24.57 -18.03 6.27
CA VAL A 651 25.29 -18.01 4.98
C VAL A 651 25.18 -16.59 4.44
N THR A 652 26.29 -16.01 4.03
CA THR A 652 26.27 -14.76 3.28
C THR A 652 26.09 -15.06 1.80
N HIS A 653 25.14 -14.40 1.18
CA HIS A 653 24.98 -14.37 -0.27
C HIS A 653 25.40 -12.98 -0.78
N GLU A 654 26.50 -12.92 -1.50
CA GLU A 654 26.91 -11.73 -2.24
C GLU A 654 26.59 -11.94 -3.72
N ARG A 655 25.86 -11.00 -4.31
CA ARG A 655 25.55 -10.98 -5.75
C ARG A 655 26.19 -9.75 -6.38
N ALA A 656 27.00 -9.97 -7.41
CA ALA A 656 27.49 -8.91 -8.26
C ALA A 656 26.92 -9.05 -9.67
N ILE A 657 26.56 -7.93 -10.28
CA ILE A 657 26.05 -7.91 -11.65
C ILE A 657 26.94 -7.00 -12.49
N LEU A 658 27.51 -7.58 -13.56
CA LEU A 658 28.28 -6.89 -14.58
C LEU A 658 27.46 -6.81 -15.86
N PHE A 659 27.06 -5.63 -16.27
CA PHE A 659 26.45 -5.40 -17.58
C PHE A 659 27.51 -5.08 -18.63
N VAL A 660 27.73 -5.97 -19.57
CA VAL A 660 28.62 -5.78 -20.73
C VAL A 660 27.80 -5.10 -21.83
N LYS A 661 27.90 -3.77 -21.89
CA LYS A 661 27.06 -2.92 -22.74
C LYS A 661 27.34 -3.11 -24.23
N PRO A 662 26.27 -3.12 -25.04
CA PRO A 662 24.83 -3.14 -24.69
C PRO A 662 24.25 -4.56 -24.64
N ASN A 663 25.09 -5.60 -24.60
CA ASN A 663 24.79 -6.94 -25.08
C ASN A 663 24.16 -7.89 -24.04
N TYR A 664 24.79 -8.03 -22.84
CA TYR A 664 24.38 -9.08 -21.89
C TYR A 664 24.86 -8.78 -20.47
N TRP A 665 24.37 -9.53 -19.51
CA TRP A 665 24.78 -9.44 -18.11
C TRP A 665 25.47 -10.71 -17.64
N ILE A 666 26.52 -10.52 -16.81
CA ILE A 666 27.11 -11.58 -15.99
C ILE A 666 26.58 -11.35 -14.56
N VAL A 667 26.00 -12.39 -13.97
CA VAL A 667 25.61 -12.41 -12.56
C VAL A 667 26.54 -13.34 -11.83
N LEU A 668 27.12 -12.88 -10.74
CA LEU A 668 28.05 -13.62 -9.90
C LEU A 668 27.39 -13.83 -8.54
N ASP A 669 26.98 -15.04 -8.22
CA ASP A 669 26.47 -15.40 -6.91
C ASP A 669 27.59 -16.03 -6.10
N HIS A 670 28.01 -15.40 -5.02
CA HIS A 670 29.04 -15.88 -4.11
C HIS A 670 28.43 -16.23 -2.76
N PHE A 671 28.50 -17.50 -2.39
CA PHE A 671 27.98 -18.04 -1.15
C PHE A 671 29.11 -18.27 -0.16
N ILE A 672 28.98 -17.73 1.05
CA ILE A 672 30.00 -17.77 2.08
C ILE A 672 29.33 -18.30 3.36
N PRO A 673 29.36 -19.63 3.60
CA PRO A 673 28.85 -20.19 4.84
C PRO A 673 29.77 -19.83 6.03
N ASN A 674 29.19 -19.76 7.22
CA ASN A 674 29.95 -19.52 8.45
C ASN A 674 30.28 -20.82 9.22
N ASP A 675 30.04 -21.97 8.60
CA ASP A 675 30.37 -23.28 9.12
C ASP A 675 31.04 -24.15 8.04
N ASP A 676 31.50 -25.35 8.40
CA ASP A 676 32.20 -26.28 7.53
C ASP A 676 31.26 -27.38 6.98
N LYS A 677 29.96 -27.16 6.97
CA LYS A 677 28.98 -28.13 6.49
C LYS A 677 28.67 -27.90 5.01
N PRO A 678 28.32 -28.99 4.28
CA PRO A 678 27.77 -28.81 2.96
C PRO A 678 26.39 -28.14 3.02
N HIS A 679 26.17 -27.17 2.12
CA HIS A 679 24.91 -26.49 1.92
C HIS A 679 24.39 -26.67 0.53
N THR A 680 23.05 -26.62 0.41
CA THR A 680 22.38 -26.72 -0.88
C THR A 680 21.81 -25.34 -1.24
N TYR A 681 22.20 -24.83 -2.40
CA TYR A 681 21.82 -23.54 -2.94
C TYR A 681 20.87 -23.76 -4.12
N THR A 682 19.65 -23.21 -4.04
CA THR A 682 18.66 -23.31 -5.12
C THR A 682 18.33 -21.93 -5.65
N SER A 683 18.68 -21.68 -6.92
CA SER A 683 18.43 -20.42 -7.64
C SER A 683 17.24 -20.54 -8.56
N TRP A 684 16.39 -19.52 -8.60
CA TRP A 684 15.25 -19.44 -9.51
C TRP A 684 15.35 -18.20 -10.40
N PHE A 685 14.92 -18.38 -11.67
CA PHE A 685 14.83 -17.28 -12.63
C PHE A 685 13.51 -17.39 -13.39
N HIS A 686 12.61 -16.39 -13.22
CA HIS A 686 11.26 -16.44 -13.74
C HIS A 686 11.17 -15.79 -15.12
N TYR A 687 11.05 -16.58 -16.18
CA TYR A 687 10.75 -16.06 -17.51
C TYR A 687 9.36 -15.42 -17.54
N ASN A 688 9.16 -14.45 -18.43
CA ASN A 688 7.83 -13.85 -18.65
C ASN A 688 6.94 -14.67 -19.60
N THR A 689 7.17 -15.95 -19.74
CA THR A 689 6.45 -16.87 -20.63
C THR A 689 6.38 -18.26 -20.02
N GLU A 690 5.41 -19.05 -20.45
CA GLU A 690 5.32 -20.49 -20.12
C GLU A 690 6.27 -21.35 -20.96
N LYS A 691 6.81 -20.79 -22.06
CA LYS A 691 7.59 -21.52 -23.05
C LYS A 691 9.09 -21.36 -22.80
N SER A 692 9.79 -22.48 -22.70
CA SER A 692 11.24 -22.53 -22.60
C SER A 692 11.77 -23.79 -23.29
N ALA A 693 13.04 -23.74 -23.67
CA ALA A 693 13.75 -24.85 -24.27
C ALA A 693 15.18 -24.94 -23.73
N PRO A 694 15.78 -26.12 -23.66
CA PRO A 694 17.21 -26.26 -23.42
C PRO A 694 18.01 -25.68 -24.61
N VAL A 695 19.18 -25.14 -24.31
CA VAL A 695 20.13 -24.66 -25.33
C VAL A 695 21.06 -25.82 -25.67
N GLU A 696 20.91 -26.42 -26.86
CA GLU A 696 21.52 -27.68 -27.23
C GLU A 696 23.07 -27.75 -27.09
N ASN A 697 23.75 -26.64 -27.31
CA ASN A 697 25.20 -26.56 -27.28
C ASN A 697 25.78 -26.06 -25.93
N LEU A 698 24.96 -25.83 -24.93
CA LEU A 698 25.35 -25.33 -23.60
C LEU A 698 24.75 -26.23 -22.53
N GLU A 699 25.58 -26.80 -21.68
CA GLU A 699 25.13 -27.66 -20.58
C GLU A 699 24.32 -26.81 -19.55
N ASN A 700 23.17 -27.36 -19.12
CA ASN A 700 22.26 -26.71 -18.14
C ASN A 700 21.79 -25.29 -18.50
N ALA A 701 21.84 -24.93 -19.78
CA ALA A 701 21.37 -23.65 -20.26
C ALA A 701 19.95 -23.76 -20.80
N TYR A 702 19.14 -22.72 -20.53
CA TYR A 702 17.77 -22.59 -21.02
C TYR A 702 17.57 -21.29 -21.77
N VAL A 703 16.64 -21.30 -22.68
CA VAL A 703 16.16 -20.10 -23.38
C VAL A 703 14.64 -19.98 -23.26
N SER A 704 14.11 -18.79 -23.01
CA SER A 704 12.68 -18.54 -23.20
C SER A 704 12.36 -18.71 -24.69
N ALA A 705 11.19 -19.26 -25.04
CA ALA A 705 10.87 -19.69 -26.41
C ALA A 705 9.55 -19.09 -26.88
N GLU A 706 9.33 -17.80 -26.63
CA GLU A 706 8.13 -17.11 -27.10
C GLU A 706 8.25 -16.81 -28.59
N PRO A 707 7.31 -17.31 -29.43
CA PRO A 707 7.33 -17.05 -30.88
C PRO A 707 7.17 -15.57 -31.17
N GLU A 708 7.81 -15.12 -32.26
CA GLU A 708 7.65 -13.75 -32.75
C GLU A 708 8.00 -12.65 -31.73
N SER A 709 8.83 -12.97 -30.73
CA SER A 709 9.16 -12.08 -29.63
C SER A 709 10.66 -12.19 -29.29
N PRO A 710 11.28 -11.16 -28.69
CA PRO A 710 12.56 -11.28 -28.03
C PRO A 710 12.54 -12.34 -26.93
N ASN A 711 13.68 -12.99 -26.73
CA ASN A 711 13.86 -14.08 -25.77
C ASN A 711 15.09 -13.85 -24.90
N LEU A 712 15.30 -14.69 -23.90
CA LEU A 712 16.43 -14.60 -22.97
C LEU A 712 17.09 -15.97 -22.79
N VAL A 713 18.40 -16.04 -23.07
CA VAL A 713 19.24 -17.19 -22.72
C VAL A 713 19.73 -16.99 -21.28
N ILE A 714 19.63 -18.04 -20.48
CA ILE A 714 20.24 -18.14 -19.15
C ILE A 714 21.17 -19.36 -19.19
N ALA A 715 22.46 -19.14 -18.98
CA ALA A 715 23.44 -20.22 -18.94
C ALA A 715 24.38 -20.09 -17.74
N PRO A 716 24.62 -21.16 -16.97
CA PRO A 716 25.70 -21.20 -16.01
C PRO A 716 27.07 -21.17 -16.74
N LEU A 717 28.04 -20.43 -16.20
CA LEU A 717 29.41 -20.45 -16.70
C LEU A 717 30.20 -21.63 -16.14
N ASN A 718 29.71 -22.23 -15.03
CA ASN A 718 30.25 -23.48 -14.45
C ASN A 718 29.12 -24.49 -14.26
N PRO A 719 28.72 -25.24 -15.28
CA PRO A 719 27.63 -26.20 -15.21
C PRO A 719 27.95 -27.49 -14.45
N LYS A 720 29.23 -27.73 -14.14
CA LYS A 720 29.67 -28.95 -13.47
C LYS A 720 29.03 -29.09 -12.08
N ASP A 721 28.50 -30.26 -11.76
CA ASP A 721 27.85 -30.60 -10.49
C ASP A 721 26.65 -29.66 -10.14
N LEU A 722 26.02 -29.12 -11.17
CA LEU A 722 24.84 -28.24 -11.05
C LEU A 722 23.61 -28.97 -11.62
N ASP A 723 22.65 -29.28 -10.77
CA ASP A 723 21.37 -29.82 -11.22
C ASP A 723 20.49 -28.69 -11.78
N ALA A 724 19.89 -28.95 -12.95
CA ALA A 724 19.07 -27.95 -13.61
C ALA A 724 17.73 -28.54 -14.07
N THR A 725 16.64 -27.81 -13.86
CA THR A 725 15.29 -28.18 -14.29
C THR A 725 14.44 -26.94 -14.59
N ILE A 726 13.31 -27.17 -15.22
CA ILE A 726 12.27 -26.12 -15.41
C ILE A 726 11.07 -26.46 -14.52
N ILE A 727 10.66 -25.50 -13.70
CA ILE A 727 9.39 -25.56 -12.98
C ILE A 727 8.39 -24.68 -13.73
N LEU A 728 7.19 -25.19 -13.96
CA LEU A 728 6.09 -24.49 -14.64
C LEU A 728 4.80 -24.73 -13.87
N GLY A 729 4.25 -23.69 -13.25
CA GLY A 729 2.91 -23.74 -12.68
C GLY A 729 2.71 -24.79 -11.59
N GLN A 730 3.70 -25.01 -10.75
CA GLN A 730 3.64 -25.98 -9.66
C GLN A 730 2.87 -25.40 -8.47
N GLU A 731 1.94 -26.17 -7.91
CA GLU A 731 1.26 -25.82 -6.66
C GLU A 731 1.69 -26.72 -5.49
N GLU A 732 2.04 -27.97 -5.76
CA GLU A 732 2.50 -28.94 -4.76
C GLU A 732 3.91 -29.49 -5.11
N PRO A 733 4.78 -29.79 -4.13
CA PRO A 733 4.60 -29.64 -2.67
C PRO A 733 4.66 -28.19 -2.18
N GLU A 734 5.11 -27.26 -3.00
CA GLU A 734 5.19 -25.81 -2.75
C GLU A 734 4.85 -25.07 -4.03
N VAL A 735 4.19 -23.90 -3.90
CA VAL A 735 3.89 -23.05 -5.04
C VAL A 735 5.18 -22.51 -5.65
N GLN A 736 5.41 -22.74 -6.95
CA GLN A 736 6.56 -22.25 -7.70
C GLN A 736 6.26 -22.15 -9.20
N GLY A 737 6.91 -21.18 -9.88
CA GLY A 737 6.72 -20.97 -11.32
C GLY A 737 5.43 -20.25 -11.67
N TRP A 738 5.06 -19.26 -10.88
CA TRP A 738 3.89 -18.41 -11.07
C TRP A 738 4.23 -16.95 -10.93
N VAL A 739 3.48 -16.08 -11.60
CA VAL A 739 3.53 -14.62 -11.40
C VAL A 739 2.11 -14.06 -11.33
N PRO A 740 1.88 -12.98 -10.56
CA PRO A 740 0.59 -12.31 -10.51
C PRO A 740 0.11 -11.80 -11.87
N ALA A 741 -1.18 -11.93 -12.08
CA ALA A 741 -1.91 -11.44 -13.24
C ALA A 741 -3.05 -10.50 -12.82
N ARG A 742 -3.75 -9.90 -13.79
CA ARG A 742 -4.91 -9.05 -13.49
C ARG A 742 -6.03 -9.86 -12.86
N GLY A 743 -6.84 -9.22 -12.03
CA GLY A 743 -8.06 -9.82 -11.46
C GLY A 743 -7.81 -10.73 -10.26
N TYR A 744 -6.68 -10.56 -9.56
CA TYR A 744 -6.28 -11.42 -8.43
C TYR A 744 -6.09 -12.89 -8.83
N GLU A 745 -5.53 -13.08 -10.01
CA GLU A 745 -5.13 -14.38 -10.53
C GLU A 745 -3.60 -14.47 -10.57
N CYS A 746 -3.09 -15.70 -10.70
CA CYS A 746 -1.70 -15.97 -11.05
C CYS A 746 -1.66 -16.75 -12.36
N ARG A 747 -0.63 -16.50 -13.15
CA ARG A 747 -0.36 -17.26 -14.37
C ARG A 747 0.93 -18.05 -14.23
N PRO A 748 1.01 -19.25 -14.80
CA PRO A 748 2.25 -20.03 -14.79
C PRO A 748 3.32 -19.36 -15.65
N VAL A 749 4.59 -19.54 -15.25
CA VAL A 749 5.77 -19.10 -16.01
C VAL A 749 6.86 -20.15 -15.92
N ALA A 750 7.57 -20.35 -17.02
CA ALA A 750 8.72 -21.23 -17.03
C ALA A 750 9.83 -20.64 -16.15
N THR A 751 10.28 -21.43 -15.19
CA THR A 751 11.23 -21.02 -14.17
C THR A 751 12.44 -21.96 -14.16
N PRO A 752 13.52 -21.65 -14.90
CA PRO A 752 14.79 -22.31 -14.71
C PRO A 752 15.18 -22.36 -13.24
N THR A 753 15.41 -23.55 -12.76
CA THR A 753 15.73 -23.85 -11.35
C THR A 753 17.04 -24.59 -11.32
N TYR A 754 17.97 -24.09 -10.55
CA TYR A 754 19.33 -24.63 -10.47
C TYR A 754 19.67 -24.95 -9.02
N THR A 755 20.21 -26.13 -8.79
CA THR A 755 20.58 -26.58 -7.44
C THR A 755 22.03 -27.04 -7.42
N ARG A 756 22.81 -26.46 -6.51
CA ARG A 756 24.18 -26.90 -6.20
C ARG A 756 24.30 -27.24 -4.74
N THR A 757 25.00 -28.35 -4.45
CA THR A 757 25.41 -28.71 -3.09
C THR A 757 26.93 -28.73 -3.01
N GLY A 758 27.45 -28.11 -1.95
CA GLY A 758 28.91 -28.10 -1.74
C GLY A 758 29.32 -27.54 -0.39
N ASP A 759 30.61 -27.73 -0.09
CA ASP A 759 31.28 -27.32 1.13
C ASP A 759 32.01 -26.00 0.91
N GLY A 760 32.09 -25.18 1.96
CA GLY A 760 32.84 -23.93 1.92
C GLY A 760 32.23 -22.90 0.96
N GLN A 761 33.08 -22.01 0.46
CA GLN A 761 32.63 -20.96 -0.46
C GLN A 761 32.32 -21.53 -1.84
N ILE A 762 31.25 -21.00 -2.44
CA ILE A 762 30.87 -21.36 -3.81
C ILE A 762 30.65 -20.09 -4.61
N LEU A 763 31.26 -20.02 -5.82
CA LEU A 763 30.97 -18.99 -6.80
C LEU A 763 30.14 -19.60 -7.93
N GLU A 764 28.94 -19.08 -8.15
CA GLU A 764 28.06 -19.45 -9.27
C GLU A 764 27.97 -18.29 -10.26
N PRO A 765 28.67 -18.32 -11.35
CA PRO A 765 28.61 -17.31 -12.40
C PRO A 765 27.62 -17.69 -13.49
N TRP A 766 26.83 -16.72 -13.93
CA TRP A 766 25.77 -16.84 -14.92
C TRP A 766 25.96 -15.85 -16.04
N ILE A 767 25.52 -16.20 -17.27
CA ILE A 767 25.27 -15.24 -18.34
C ILE A 767 23.76 -15.14 -18.63
N PHE A 768 23.27 -13.91 -18.73
CA PHE A 768 21.93 -13.55 -19.17
C PHE A 768 22.03 -12.82 -20.49
N TYR A 769 21.72 -13.50 -21.60
CA TYR A 769 21.89 -12.96 -22.94
C TYR A 769 20.52 -12.74 -23.61
N PRO A 770 20.08 -11.49 -23.81
CA PRO A 770 18.82 -11.20 -24.47
C PRO A 770 18.96 -11.39 -25.97
N LEU A 771 18.01 -12.05 -26.58
CA LEU A 771 17.93 -12.29 -28.03
C LEU A 771 16.87 -11.37 -28.63
N GLN A 772 17.20 -10.73 -29.73
CA GLN A 772 16.19 -10.06 -30.55
C GLN A 772 15.23 -11.10 -31.15
N LYS A 773 14.08 -10.64 -31.64
CA LYS A 773 13.14 -11.47 -32.36
C LYS A 773 13.89 -12.21 -33.48
N ASP A 774 13.66 -13.53 -33.62
CA ASP A 774 14.26 -14.42 -34.62
C ASP A 774 15.79 -14.57 -34.55
N GLN A 775 16.44 -14.02 -33.53
CA GLN A 775 17.88 -14.16 -33.34
C GLN A 775 18.22 -15.54 -32.78
N ALA A 776 19.09 -16.27 -33.44
CA ALA A 776 19.67 -17.50 -32.89
C ALA A 776 20.62 -17.19 -31.72
N ASN A 777 20.76 -18.15 -30.80
CA ASN A 777 21.72 -18.03 -29.71
C ASN A 777 23.14 -17.78 -30.25
N PRO A 778 23.79 -16.65 -29.93
CA PRO A 778 25.13 -16.36 -30.44
C PRO A 778 26.26 -17.03 -29.62
N ILE A 779 25.96 -17.61 -28.46
CA ILE A 779 26.97 -18.27 -27.63
C ILE A 779 27.28 -19.65 -28.21
N LYS A 780 28.54 -19.83 -28.68
CA LYS A 780 29.02 -21.05 -29.27
C LYS A 780 29.46 -22.07 -28.22
N ALA A 781 30.20 -21.62 -27.22
CA ALA A 781 30.73 -22.46 -26.16
C ALA A 781 31.08 -21.60 -24.92
N ILE A 782 31.00 -22.23 -23.77
CA ILE A 782 31.50 -21.70 -22.49
C ILE A 782 32.50 -22.73 -21.96
N THR A 783 33.73 -22.30 -21.62
CA THR A 783 34.78 -23.18 -21.07
C THR A 783 35.44 -22.51 -19.87
N GLN A 784 35.98 -23.31 -18.98
CA GLN A 784 36.72 -22.87 -17.80
C GLN A 784 38.20 -23.24 -17.95
N PRO A 785 39.06 -22.37 -18.51
CA PRO A 785 40.47 -22.67 -18.74
C PRO A 785 41.28 -22.82 -17.45
N GLU A 786 40.91 -22.14 -16.39
CA GLU A 786 41.49 -22.24 -15.06
C GLU A 786 40.42 -21.86 -14.00
N ASP A 787 40.65 -22.17 -12.75
CA ASP A 787 39.73 -21.84 -11.70
C ASP A 787 39.48 -20.31 -11.60
N GLY A 788 38.22 -19.91 -11.50
CA GLY A 788 37.83 -18.51 -11.53
C GLY A 788 37.93 -17.81 -12.88
N ALA A 789 38.27 -18.52 -13.96
CA ALA A 789 38.33 -17.97 -15.31
C ALA A 789 37.33 -18.65 -16.25
N TYR A 790 36.52 -17.87 -16.95
CA TYR A 790 35.44 -18.35 -17.81
C TYR A 790 35.57 -17.73 -19.21
N LEU A 791 35.75 -18.56 -20.23
CA LEU A 791 35.86 -18.14 -21.61
C LEU A 791 34.52 -18.37 -22.34
N ILE A 792 33.88 -17.31 -22.75
CA ILE A 792 32.67 -17.30 -23.57
C ILE A 792 33.08 -17.10 -25.03
N SER A 793 32.85 -18.08 -25.88
CA SER A 793 33.11 -18.00 -27.32
C SER A 793 31.82 -17.81 -28.08
N PHE A 794 31.81 -16.88 -29.01
CA PHE A 794 30.65 -16.55 -29.84
C PHE A 794 30.75 -17.13 -31.24
N VAL A 795 29.62 -17.29 -31.92
CA VAL A 795 29.56 -17.89 -33.28
C VAL A 795 30.23 -17.01 -34.35
N ASP A 796 30.32 -15.70 -34.12
CA ASP A 796 31.03 -14.76 -35.02
C ASP A 796 32.53 -14.73 -34.84
N GLY A 797 33.06 -15.51 -33.87
CA GLY A 797 34.48 -15.61 -33.56
C GLY A 797 34.97 -14.76 -32.41
N ALA A 798 34.12 -13.90 -31.86
CA ALA A 798 34.47 -13.13 -30.68
C ALA A 798 34.69 -14.04 -29.45
N GLN A 799 35.55 -13.60 -28.54
CA GLN A 799 35.86 -14.33 -27.30
C GLN A 799 35.90 -13.37 -26.13
N HIS A 800 35.17 -13.67 -25.07
CA HIS A 800 35.15 -12.89 -23.84
C HIS A 800 35.66 -13.73 -22.69
N LEU A 801 36.80 -13.33 -22.09
CA LEU A 801 37.39 -13.98 -20.93
C LEU A 801 37.07 -13.20 -19.65
N LEU A 802 36.26 -13.79 -18.80
CA LEU A 802 35.96 -13.30 -17.46
C LEU A 802 36.91 -13.96 -16.46
N LYS A 803 37.60 -13.18 -15.63
CA LYS A 803 38.37 -13.68 -14.48
C LYS A 803 37.83 -13.09 -13.20
N VAL A 804 37.48 -13.94 -12.25
CA VAL A 804 36.92 -13.59 -10.95
C VAL A 804 37.80 -14.15 -9.84
N LYS A 805 38.12 -13.31 -8.85
CA LYS A 805 38.78 -13.77 -7.61
C LYS A 805 37.87 -13.48 -6.43
N THR A 806 37.74 -14.44 -5.55
CA THR A 806 37.01 -14.32 -4.29
C THR A 806 37.94 -14.58 -3.10
N ASP A 807 37.58 -14.09 -1.95
CA ASP A 807 38.14 -14.44 -0.66
C ASP A 807 37.02 -14.90 0.30
N ASN A 808 37.36 -15.13 1.56
CA ASN A 808 36.39 -15.58 2.56
C ASN A 808 35.34 -14.52 2.93
N GLU A 809 35.37 -13.35 2.34
CA GLU A 809 34.47 -12.26 2.69
C GLU A 809 33.69 -11.71 1.49
N LYS A 810 34.28 -11.72 0.28
CA LYS A 810 33.71 -11.03 -0.88
C LYS A 810 34.34 -11.47 -2.23
N ILE A 811 33.72 -10.98 -3.30
CA ILE A 811 34.33 -10.92 -4.62
C ILE A 811 35.40 -9.82 -4.60
N VAL A 812 36.67 -10.22 -4.77
CA VAL A 812 37.84 -9.32 -4.62
C VAL A 812 38.17 -8.63 -5.94
N SER A 813 38.20 -9.38 -7.05
CA SER A 813 38.43 -8.76 -8.34
C SER A 813 37.62 -9.39 -9.47
N VAL A 814 37.22 -8.55 -10.42
CA VAL A 814 36.53 -8.94 -11.65
C VAL A 814 37.23 -8.27 -12.83
N ASN A 815 37.72 -9.09 -13.74
CA ASN A 815 38.43 -8.65 -14.96
C ASN A 815 37.74 -9.25 -16.19
N MET A 816 37.44 -8.42 -17.19
CA MET A 816 36.87 -8.85 -18.46
C MET A 816 37.80 -8.48 -19.60
N THR A 817 38.24 -9.48 -20.36
CA THR A 817 38.98 -9.29 -21.60
C THR A 817 38.10 -9.69 -22.77
N ILE A 818 37.86 -8.74 -23.67
CA ILE A 818 37.05 -8.92 -24.88
C ILE A 818 37.97 -8.94 -26.08
N THR A 819 37.95 -10.03 -26.83
CA THR A 819 38.53 -10.13 -28.16
C THR A 819 37.37 -10.12 -29.16
N ASP A 820 37.30 -9.08 -29.97
CA ASP A 820 36.23 -8.96 -30.97
C ASP A 820 36.43 -9.94 -32.15
N LYS A 821 35.45 -10.01 -33.04
CA LYS A 821 35.49 -10.88 -34.23
C LYS A 821 36.68 -10.61 -35.18
N ASP A 822 37.24 -9.42 -35.12
CA ASP A 822 38.37 -8.97 -35.94
C ASP A 822 39.69 -9.16 -35.21
N GLY A 823 39.69 -9.73 -33.99
CA GLY A 823 40.85 -10.02 -33.15
C GLY A 823 41.39 -8.85 -32.34
N ASN A 824 40.66 -7.72 -32.30
CA ASN A 824 41.05 -6.59 -31.45
C ASN A 824 40.75 -6.94 -29.97
N VAL A 825 41.74 -6.67 -29.13
CA VAL A 825 41.66 -6.97 -27.71
C VAL A 825 41.42 -5.71 -26.91
N SER A 826 40.41 -5.72 -26.08
CA SER A 826 40.17 -4.73 -25.05
C SER A 826 40.02 -5.39 -23.68
N SER A 827 40.66 -4.86 -22.67
CA SER A 827 40.54 -5.33 -21.29
C SER A 827 40.01 -4.26 -20.38
N ALA A 828 39.12 -4.65 -19.52
CA ALA A 828 38.61 -3.78 -18.45
C ALA A 828 38.85 -4.47 -17.11
N ILE A 829 39.57 -3.80 -16.23
CA ILE A 829 39.57 -4.11 -14.80
C ILE A 829 38.27 -3.50 -14.30
N VAL A 830 37.32 -4.35 -13.90
CA VAL A 830 36.04 -3.91 -13.40
C VAL A 830 36.17 -3.52 -11.94
N VAL A 831 36.85 -4.36 -11.15
CA VAL A 831 37.17 -4.10 -9.75
C VAL A 831 38.46 -4.86 -9.39
N GLU A 832 39.30 -4.26 -8.54
CA GLU A 832 40.49 -4.85 -7.93
C GLU A 832 40.41 -4.80 -6.43
#